data_2df0cf8508182d0f1eb063f90b6d0ce5
#
_entry.id   2df0cf8508182d0f1eb063f90b6d0ce5
#
_cell.length_a   1.000
_cell.length_b   1.000
_cell.length_c   1.000
_cell.angle_alpha   90.00
_cell.angle_beta   90.00
_cell.angle_gamma   90.00
#
_symmetry.space_group_name_H-M   'P 1'
#
loop_
_entity.id
_entity.type
_entity.pdbx_description
1 polymer ?
#
loop_
_entity_poly.entity_id
_entity_poly.type
_entity_poly.pdbx_seq_one_letter_code
_entity_poly.pdbx_strand_id
1 'polypeptide(L)'
;MIDAREEMLASAPRAGRRRASKISVTRGMKNHKDAVKKKLSIERVFSDSNVKPFDQVDWERRTAEIADDAGKVIFKQEDVEVPKSWSLLATKVVVSKYFYGEQNTSERETSVRQLIHRICRTIADWGVADGYFSKAGGEVFYDELSWLCLNQYGAFNSPVWFNVGLLHQYGIGKNSDKGNWFFNRRTGQAERARTQYEYPQCSACFIQSVDDNMESIMRLAHSEAMLFKFGSGTGTDLSPLRSKREKLSGGGRPSGPMSFLKVYDQVANVVKSGGKTRRAAKMNTLRDWHGDIEEFIDAKQKEEKKAWALIEQGYDGSYNGDAYGSVMYQNENLSVRASDEFMNAALAGREWWTRAVTTGKPLEKKDAARLLYKIAEGTWICGDPGMQYDGAIQKWHTCKGTEPIHSTNPCSEYVFINNTACNLASLNLMKFKREDGKFDVERFKAAVRIFITAQEIVVDNASYPTKDIAENSHIYRTLGLGYANLGSLCMSYGLPYDSDEGRALAGAITAILTGHAYEQSAEIAATLGAFPGYRDARCAHVSKPLANDNVASMLGVMQLHRDAVEDIHPSEEFGFLKEEARRCWDRALARGRQTGYRNAQVTVLAPTGTIAFLMDCDTTGVEPDIALVKYKLLAGGGMLKIVNRGVPDALRRLGYDEPEIANILAHIEKFDTIEDVEGNES
;
A
#
# COMPACT_ATOMS: atom_id res chain seq x y z
N MET A 1 21.32 -61.67 -1.93
CA MET A 1 20.70 -62.62 -2.85
C MET A 1 19.77 -61.73 -3.69
N ILE A 2 20.28 -61.03 -4.71
CA ILE A 2 20.69 -61.48 -6.04
C ILE A 2 19.56 -62.27 -6.72
N ASP A 3 19.01 -61.59 -7.66
CA ASP A 3 18.78 -61.93 -9.08
C ASP A 3 17.44 -62.53 -9.53
N ALA A 4 17.14 -62.06 -10.70
CA ALA A 4 16.35 -62.60 -11.83
C ALA A 4 14.85 -62.21 -11.85
N ARG A 5 14.27 -61.56 -12.87
CA ARG A 5 14.37 -61.90 -14.30
C ARG A 5 13.86 -60.79 -15.19
N GLU A 6 14.68 -60.47 -16.15
CA GLU A 6 14.28 -60.03 -17.49
C GLU A 6 13.59 -61.15 -18.26
N GLU A 7 12.97 -60.76 -19.35
CA GLU A 7 12.40 -61.51 -20.48
C GLU A 7 10.90 -61.74 -20.50
N MET A 8 10.22 -60.97 -21.32
CA MET A 8 9.60 -61.49 -22.53
C MET A 8 9.27 -60.37 -23.52
N LEU A 9 10.08 -60.33 -24.57
CA LEU A 9 9.88 -59.64 -25.82
C LEU A 9 8.99 -60.48 -26.76
N ALA A 10 8.36 -59.74 -27.64
CA ALA A 10 7.96 -60.09 -29.02
C ALA A 10 6.48 -60.39 -29.29
N SER A 11 5.81 -59.48 -30.02
CA SER A 11 5.63 -59.66 -31.45
C SER A 11 4.77 -58.49 -32.02
N ALA A 12 5.30 -57.91 -33.13
CA ALA A 12 4.68 -56.89 -33.96
C ALA A 12 3.60 -57.47 -34.90
N PRO A 13 2.83 -56.62 -35.62
CA PRO A 13 3.27 -56.39 -37.00
C PRO A 13 3.28 -54.90 -37.46
N ARG A 14 4.20 -54.63 -38.38
CA ARG A 14 4.37 -53.42 -39.16
C ARG A 14 3.22 -53.23 -40.16
N ALA A 15 2.64 -52.05 -40.22
CA ALA A 15 1.82 -51.62 -41.37
C ALA A 15 2.10 -50.14 -41.73
N GLY A 16 2.56 -49.96 -42.94
CA GLY A 16 2.13 -48.89 -43.85
C GLY A 16 2.66 -47.48 -43.60
N ARG A 17 3.86 -47.12 -44.14
CA ARG A 17 4.21 -45.74 -44.52
C ARG A 17 3.22 -45.19 -45.53
N ARG A 18 2.38 -44.21 -45.13
CA ARG A 18 1.75 -43.28 -46.05
C ARG A 18 2.53 -41.97 -46.06
N ARG A 19 3.00 -41.60 -47.27
CA ARG A 19 3.62 -40.30 -47.60
C ARG A 19 2.61 -39.18 -47.26
N ALA A 20 2.98 -38.29 -46.35
CA ALA A 20 2.30 -37.00 -46.18
C ALA A 20 2.76 -36.05 -47.25
N SER A 21 1.86 -35.64 -48.10
CA SER A 21 2.03 -34.59 -49.11
C SER A 21 2.26 -33.25 -48.43
N LYS A 22 3.36 -32.55 -48.80
CA LYS A 22 3.60 -31.16 -48.42
C LYS A 22 2.55 -30.28 -49.13
N ILE A 23 1.58 -29.79 -48.38
CA ILE A 23 0.77 -28.64 -48.78
C ILE A 23 1.51 -27.40 -48.30
N SER A 24 2.16 -26.70 -49.20
CA SER A 24 2.69 -25.36 -48.97
C SER A 24 1.51 -24.38 -48.94
N VAL A 25 1.15 -23.94 -47.73
CA VAL A 25 0.26 -22.78 -47.56
C VAL A 25 1.15 -21.56 -47.41
N THR A 26 1.59 -21.00 -48.51
CA THR A 26 2.02 -19.60 -48.58
C THR A 26 0.77 -18.72 -48.47
N ARG A 27 0.34 -18.46 -47.25
CA ARG A 27 -0.56 -17.34 -46.95
C ARG A 27 0.25 -16.11 -46.67
N GLY A 28 0.12 -15.13 -47.59
CA GLY A 28 0.80 -13.86 -47.55
C GLY A 28 0.68 -13.18 -46.18
N MET A 29 1.85 -12.94 -45.56
CA MET A 29 1.99 -11.92 -44.54
C MET A 29 1.68 -10.59 -45.24
N LYS A 30 0.45 -10.11 -45.10
CA LYS A 30 0.14 -8.70 -45.32
C LYS A 30 0.97 -7.94 -44.27
N ASN A 31 1.94 -7.18 -44.74
CA ASN A 31 2.58 -6.12 -43.96
C ASN A 31 1.50 -5.25 -43.32
N HIS A 32 1.18 -5.50 -42.06
CA HIS A 32 0.58 -4.47 -41.22
C HIS A 32 1.69 -3.40 -41.06
N LYS A 33 1.59 -2.36 -41.92
CA LYS A 33 2.25 -1.08 -41.62
C LYS A 33 1.95 -0.78 -40.15
N ASP A 34 3.01 -0.57 -39.37
CA ASP A 34 2.92 -0.13 -38.00
C ASP A 34 2.00 1.10 -37.94
N ALA A 35 0.76 0.88 -37.53
CA ALA A 35 -0.10 1.97 -37.11
C ALA A 35 0.62 2.59 -35.91
N VAL A 36 1.08 3.82 -36.05
CA VAL A 36 1.72 4.58 -34.98
C VAL A 36 0.77 4.51 -33.79
N LYS A 37 1.13 3.70 -32.77
CA LYS A 37 0.32 3.58 -31.55
C LYS A 37 0.15 4.96 -30.97
N LYS A 38 -1.10 5.38 -30.78
CA LYS A 38 -1.42 6.70 -30.22
C LYS A 38 -0.81 6.76 -28.81
N LYS A 39 0.07 7.74 -28.57
CA LYS A 39 0.66 8.00 -27.25
C LYS A 39 -0.37 8.64 -26.33
N LEU A 40 -0.18 8.51 -25.00
CA LEU A 40 -0.98 9.24 -24.04
C LEU A 40 -0.78 10.75 -24.23
N SER A 41 -1.87 11.50 -24.17
CA SER A 41 -1.86 12.95 -24.15
C SER A 41 -1.97 13.43 -22.70
N ILE A 42 -1.05 14.27 -22.28
CA ILE A 42 -1.08 14.92 -20.96
C ILE A 42 -1.45 16.37 -21.15
N GLU A 43 -2.52 16.79 -20.50
CA GLU A 43 -2.98 18.18 -20.46
C GLU A 43 -2.31 18.91 -19.29
N ARG A 44 -1.95 20.18 -19.50
CA ARG A 44 -1.49 21.05 -18.43
C ARG A 44 -2.70 21.57 -17.64
N VAL A 45 -2.72 21.32 -16.35
CA VAL A 45 -3.77 21.77 -15.43
C VAL A 45 -3.16 22.55 -14.26
N PHE A 46 -1.95 22.16 -13.86
CA PHE A 46 -1.28 22.69 -12.66
C PHE A 46 -0.10 23.60 -13.02
N SER A 47 0.73 23.18 -13.95
CA SER A 47 1.95 23.88 -14.33
C SER A 47 1.73 24.90 -15.44
N ASP A 48 2.50 25.98 -15.41
CA ASP A 48 2.55 26.96 -16.50
C ASP A 48 3.42 26.45 -17.65
N SER A 49 3.06 26.79 -18.89
CA SER A 49 3.85 26.43 -20.07
C SER A 49 5.12 27.26 -20.23
N ASN A 50 5.17 28.46 -19.67
CA ASN A 50 6.24 29.46 -19.84
C ASN A 50 7.18 29.53 -18.63
N VAL A 51 6.73 29.04 -17.44
CA VAL A 51 7.49 29.09 -16.20
C VAL A 51 7.64 27.68 -15.65
N LYS A 52 8.87 27.24 -15.39
CA LYS A 52 9.10 25.90 -14.84
C LYS A 52 8.55 25.77 -13.43
N PRO A 53 8.08 24.57 -12.99
CA PRO A 53 7.43 24.39 -11.69
C PRO A 53 8.26 24.91 -10.51
N PHE A 54 9.58 24.69 -10.53
CA PHE A 54 10.46 25.15 -9.47
C PHE A 54 10.68 26.68 -9.45
N ASP A 55 10.32 27.40 -10.50
CA ASP A 55 10.41 28.85 -10.61
C ASP A 55 9.05 29.53 -10.31
N GLN A 56 8.03 28.71 -10.04
CA GLN A 56 6.68 29.18 -9.65
C GLN A 56 6.49 29.29 -8.14
N VAL A 57 7.50 29.00 -7.33
CA VAL A 57 7.44 29.05 -5.88
C VAL A 57 8.58 29.88 -5.31
N ASP A 58 8.30 30.55 -4.21
CA ASP A 58 9.31 31.26 -3.44
C ASP A 58 10.12 30.26 -2.61
N TRP A 59 11.43 30.37 -2.66
CA TRP A 59 12.38 29.53 -1.91
C TRP A 59 12.97 30.29 -0.73
N GLU A 60 13.26 29.56 0.34
CA GLU A 60 14.04 30.08 1.47
C GLU A 60 15.01 29.02 2.00
N ARG A 61 15.96 29.46 2.82
CA ARG A 61 16.92 28.60 3.50
C ARG A 61 16.53 28.44 4.96
N ARG A 62 16.47 27.18 5.42
CA ARG A 62 16.07 26.84 6.79
C ARG A 62 17.07 25.89 7.46
N THR A 63 17.08 25.90 8.79
CA THR A 63 17.70 24.85 9.58
C THR A 63 16.65 23.81 9.98
N ALA A 64 16.90 22.53 9.67
CA ALA A 64 16.11 21.41 10.12
C ALA A 64 16.79 20.81 11.36
N GLU A 65 16.17 20.95 12.53
CA GLU A 65 16.70 20.46 13.80
C GLU A 65 15.65 19.63 14.55
N ILE A 66 16.07 18.49 15.10
CA ILE A 66 15.26 17.60 15.92
C ILE A 66 16.03 17.35 17.22
N ALA A 67 15.38 17.60 18.36
CA ALA A 67 15.91 17.32 19.69
C ALA A 67 15.14 16.17 20.35
N ASP A 68 15.75 15.49 21.31
CA ASP A 68 15.08 14.55 22.20
C ASP A 68 14.31 15.29 23.32
N ASP A 69 13.64 14.53 24.17
CA ASP A 69 12.82 15.07 25.28
C ASP A 69 13.65 15.82 26.34
N ALA A 70 14.96 15.57 26.38
CA ALA A 70 15.92 16.29 27.25
C ALA A 70 16.48 17.55 26.57
N GLY A 71 16.04 17.90 25.36
CA GLY A 71 16.53 19.04 24.59
C GLY A 71 17.85 18.81 23.86
N LYS A 72 18.41 17.60 23.91
CA LYS A 72 19.63 17.26 23.18
C LYS A 72 19.34 17.10 21.68
N VAL A 73 20.08 17.85 20.87
CA VAL A 73 19.95 17.77 19.40
C VAL A 73 20.43 16.40 18.90
N ILE A 74 19.54 15.65 18.27
CA ILE A 74 19.77 14.32 17.67
C ILE A 74 19.94 14.37 16.16
N PHE A 75 19.44 15.41 15.52
CA PHE A 75 19.57 15.67 14.09
C PHE A 75 19.61 17.16 13.83
N LYS A 76 20.57 17.62 12.99
CA LYS A 76 20.63 19.01 12.55
C LYS A 76 21.20 19.10 11.14
N GLN A 77 20.51 19.80 10.25
CA GLN A 77 21.05 20.21 8.94
C GLN A 77 20.70 21.67 8.70
N GLU A 78 21.73 22.48 8.48
CA GLU A 78 21.60 23.92 8.19
C GLU A 78 21.53 24.18 6.70
N ASP A 79 21.13 25.38 6.33
CA ASP A 79 21.14 25.90 4.96
C ASP A 79 20.35 25.03 3.94
N VAL A 80 19.23 24.48 4.37
CA VAL A 80 18.36 23.63 3.53
C VAL A 80 17.44 24.51 2.71
N GLU A 81 17.47 24.38 1.37
CA GLU A 81 16.57 25.07 0.45
C GLU A 81 15.20 24.37 0.42
N VAL A 82 14.16 25.08 0.82
CA VAL A 82 12.77 24.61 0.86
C VAL A 82 11.81 25.66 0.30
N PRO A 83 10.63 25.27 -0.23
CA PRO A 83 9.60 26.23 -0.56
C PRO A 83 9.14 26.96 0.69
N LYS A 84 9.02 28.28 0.60
CA LYS A 84 8.60 29.15 1.72
C LYS A 84 7.23 28.77 2.29
N SER A 85 6.37 28.21 1.46
CA SER A 85 5.03 27.73 1.84
C SER A 85 5.00 26.46 2.68
N TRP A 86 6.11 25.69 2.73
CA TRP A 86 6.17 24.44 3.51
C TRP A 86 6.31 24.75 5.00
N SER A 87 5.68 23.94 5.85
CA SER A 87 5.83 24.10 7.30
C SER A 87 7.22 23.67 7.77
N LEU A 88 7.58 24.06 9.01
CA LEU A 88 8.78 23.56 9.67
C LEU A 88 8.70 22.04 9.89
N LEU A 89 7.50 21.49 10.14
CA LEU A 89 7.28 20.06 10.29
C LEU A 89 7.60 19.31 9.01
N ALA A 90 7.04 19.72 7.88
CA ALA A 90 7.34 19.14 6.57
C ALA A 90 8.84 19.23 6.24
N THR A 91 9.46 20.39 6.55
CA THR A 91 10.91 20.57 6.39
C THR A 91 11.71 19.55 7.21
N LYS A 92 11.41 19.41 8.51
CA LYS A 92 12.10 18.45 9.39
C LYS A 92 11.94 17.01 8.92
N VAL A 93 10.74 16.64 8.49
CA VAL A 93 10.44 15.29 7.99
C VAL A 93 11.17 15.00 6.69
N VAL A 94 11.12 15.90 5.70
CA VAL A 94 11.75 15.66 4.40
C VAL A 94 13.27 15.56 4.52
N VAL A 95 13.86 16.46 5.27
CA VAL A 95 15.32 16.51 5.46
C VAL A 95 15.82 15.29 6.25
N SER A 96 15.19 14.96 7.37
CA SER A 96 15.64 13.85 8.22
C SER A 96 15.36 12.48 7.64
N LYS A 97 14.28 12.33 6.84
CA LYS A 97 13.81 11.00 6.36
C LYS A 97 14.16 10.74 4.90
N TYR A 98 14.03 11.71 4.00
CA TYR A 98 14.04 11.49 2.55
C TYR A 98 15.27 11.97 1.82
N PHE A 99 15.98 12.97 2.33
CA PHE A 99 17.24 13.42 1.71
C PHE A 99 18.26 12.29 1.66
N TYR A 100 18.84 12.08 0.50
CA TYR A 100 19.91 11.13 0.29
C TYR A 100 21.25 11.67 0.81
N GLY A 101 22.18 10.76 1.13
CA GLY A 101 23.55 11.04 1.50
C GLY A 101 23.78 11.16 3.01
N GLU A 102 25.01 10.93 3.43
CA GLU A 102 25.46 11.09 4.80
C GLU A 102 25.57 12.59 5.14
N GLN A 103 25.19 12.96 6.37
CA GLN A 103 25.29 14.33 6.82
C GLN A 103 26.71 14.86 6.73
N ASN A 104 26.87 16.12 6.39
CA ASN A 104 28.15 16.83 6.24
C ASN A 104 29.06 16.28 5.15
N THR A 105 28.51 15.55 4.18
CA THR A 105 29.23 15.12 2.96
C THR A 105 28.69 15.85 1.73
N SER A 106 29.51 15.89 0.67
CA SER A 106 29.10 16.47 -0.63
C SER A 106 28.00 15.68 -1.35
N GLU A 107 27.72 14.44 -0.91
CA GLU A 107 26.64 13.60 -1.47
C GLU A 107 25.28 13.92 -0.85
N ARG A 108 25.28 14.67 0.27
CA ARG A 108 24.03 14.98 0.97
C ARG A 108 23.17 15.95 0.18
N GLU A 109 21.91 15.58 -0.05
CA GLU A 109 20.90 16.51 -0.60
C GLU A 109 20.70 17.70 0.36
N THR A 110 20.62 18.89 -0.22
CA THR A 110 20.48 20.15 0.53
C THR A 110 19.23 20.95 0.09
N SER A 111 18.48 20.43 -0.88
CA SER A 111 17.32 21.11 -1.45
C SER A 111 16.17 20.14 -1.72
N VAL A 112 14.96 20.58 -1.39
CA VAL A 112 13.72 19.91 -1.81
C VAL A 112 13.63 19.85 -3.35
N ARG A 113 14.20 20.83 -4.05
CA ARG A 113 14.31 20.84 -5.52
C ARG A 113 15.06 19.62 -6.04
N GLN A 114 16.20 19.25 -5.43
CA GLN A 114 16.98 18.08 -5.80
C GLN A 114 16.16 16.79 -5.62
N LEU A 115 15.52 16.65 -4.49
CA LEU A 115 14.69 15.47 -4.15
C LEU A 115 13.54 15.27 -5.15
N ILE A 116 12.74 16.30 -5.39
CA ILE A 116 11.58 16.22 -6.30
C ILE A 116 12.06 16.03 -7.74
N HIS A 117 13.08 16.78 -8.17
CA HIS A 117 13.62 16.67 -9.53
C HIS A 117 14.08 15.25 -9.84
N ARG A 118 14.90 14.62 -8.97
CA ARG A 118 15.45 13.29 -9.27
C ARG A 118 14.35 12.23 -9.45
N ILE A 119 13.27 12.31 -8.67
CA ILE A 119 12.17 11.37 -8.75
C ILE A 119 11.31 11.62 -9.98
N CYS A 120 10.80 12.85 -10.13
CA CYS A 120 9.86 13.19 -11.20
C CYS A 120 10.53 13.11 -12.58
N ARG A 121 11.80 13.54 -12.69
CA ARG A 121 12.56 13.42 -13.94
C ARG A 121 12.78 11.96 -14.34
N THR A 122 13.17 11.11 -13.38
CA THR A 122 13.38 9.69 -13.64
C THR A 122 12.11 8.99 -14.09
N ILE A 123 10.96 9.24 -13.42
CA ILE A 123 9.68 8.64 -13.83
C ILE A 123 9.26 9.13 -15.22
N ALA A 124 9.43 10.41 -15.52
CA ALA A 124 9.09 10.96 -16.83
C ALA A 124 9.98 10.38 -17.95
N ASP A 125 11.30 10.22 -17.70
CA ASP A 125 12.23 9.62 -18.64
C ASP A 125 11.88 8.16 -18.90
N TRP A 126 11.52 7.39 -17.87
CA TRP A 126 11.02 6.03 -18.02
C TRP A 126 9.72 6.00 -18.83
N GLY A 127 8.81 6.93 -18.60
CA GLY A 127 7.55 7.04 -19.36
C GLY A 127 7.78 7.29 -20.86
N VAL A 128 8.76 8.10 -21.23
CA VAL A 128 9.16 8.31 -22.62
C VAL A 128 9.83 7.07 -23.19
N ALA A 129 10.78 6.48 -22.48
CA ALA A 129 11.52 5.28 -22.91
C ALA A 129 10.59 4.08 -23.11
N ASP A 130 9.61 3.92 -22.25
CA ASP A 130 8.62 2.84 -22.27
C ASP A 130 7.44 3.07 -23.19
N GLY A 131 7.40 4.24 -23.84
CA GLY A 131 6.45 4.53 -24.88
C GLY A 131 5.08 5.04 -24.42
N TYR A 132 4.94 5.45 -23.16
CA TYR A 132 3.74 6.14 -22.68
C TYR A 132 3.56 7.48 -23.40
N PHE A 133 4.62 8.26 -23.50
CA PHE A 133 4.60 9.63 -24.04
C PHE A 133 5.53 9.80 -25.26
N SER A 134 5.28 10.86 -26.03
CA SER A 134 6.30 11.50 -26.84
C SER A 134 7.29 12.26 -25.94
N LYS A 135 8.44 12.70 -26.47
CA LYS A 135 9.35 13.56 -25.71
C LYS A 135 8.66 14.80 -25.16
N ALA A 136 7.89 15.49 -26.00
CA ALA A 136 7.14 16.69 -25.58
C ALA A 136 6.07 16.34 -24.50
N GLY A 137 5.35 15.23 -24.65
CA GLY A 137 4.40 14.78 -23.64
C GLY A 137 5.08 14.40 -22.32
N GLY A 138 6.28 13.84 -22.36
CA GLY A 138 7.10 13.55 -21.17
C GLY A 138 7.53 14.81 -20.42
N GLU A 139 7.83 15.91 -21.13
CA GLU A 139 8.15 17.21 -20.50
C GLU A 139 6.88 17.80 -19.80
N VAL A 140 5.72 17.74 -20.45
CA VAL A 140 4.48 18.16 -19.81
C VAL A 140 4.18 17.31 -18.57
N PHE A 141 4.33 16.01 -18.67
CA PHE A 141 4.14 15.09 -17.54
C PHE A 141 5.11 15.38 -16.38
N TYR A 142 6.38 15.63 -16.69
CA TYR A 142 7.37 16.02 -15.69
C TYR A 142 6.99 17.30 -14.97
N ASP A 143 6.58 18.34 -15.72
CA ASP A 143 6.17 19.63 -15.16
C ASP A 143 4.94 19.45 -14.24
N GLU A 144 3.89 18.75 -14.68
CA GLU A 144 2.68 18.48 -13.90
C GLU A 144 2.97 17.69 -12.62
N LEU A 145 3.74 16.60 -12.72
CA LEU A 145 4.08 15.76 -11.56
C LEU A 145 4.96 16.52 -10.56
N SER A 146 5.95 17.27 -11.05
CA SER A 146 6.83 18.08 -10.21
C SER A 146 6.04 19.18 -9.48
N TRP A 147 5.12 19.84 -10.17
CA TRP A 147 4.27 20.86 -9.58
C TRP A 147 3.39 20.30 -8.45
N LEU A 148 2.75 19.15 -8.70
CA LEU A 148 1.90 18.46 -7.71
C LEU A 148 2.67 18.08 -6.44
N CYS A 149 3.87 17.52 -6.58
CA CYS A 149 4.71 17.16 -5.44
C CYS A 149 5.23 18.40 -4.69
N LEU A 150 5.67 19.43 -5.43
CA LEU A 150 6.23 20.67 -4.88
C LEU A 150 5.20 21.47 -4.08
N ASN A 151 3.97 21.51 -4.56
CA ASN A 151 2.86 22.22 -3.91
C ASN A 151 2.08 21.33 -2.91
N GLN A 152 2.58 20.14 -2.58
CA GLN A 152 2.00 19.25 -1.58
C GLN A 152 0.57 18.75 -1.91
N TYR A 153 0.24 18.66 -3.19
CA TYR A 153 -1.03 18.10 -3.67
C TYR A 153 -1.04 16.57 -3.61
N GLY A 154 0.13 15.97 -3.68
CA GLY A 154 0.28 14.52 -3.58
C GLY A 154 1.73 14.10 -3.31
N ALA A 155 1.89 12.90 -2.77
CA ALA A 155 3.20 12.32 -2.49
C ALA A 155 3.19 10.80 -2.71
N PHE A 156 4.32 10.27 -3.19
CA PHE A 156 4.56 8.85 -3.29
C PHE A 156 4.87 8.23 -1.92
N ASN A 157 4.77 6.92 -1.82
CA ASN A 157 5.22 6.15 -0.66
C ASN A 157 6.74 6.30 -0.42
N SER A 158 7.16 6.07 0.81
CA SER A 158 8.56 6.27 1.23
C SER A 158 9.61 5.54 0.39
N PRO A 159 9.44 4.29 -0.08
CA PRO A 159 10.42 3.63 -0.96
C PRO A 159 10.72 4.40 -2.25
N VAL A 160 9.76 5.08 -2.85
CA VAL A 160 9.98 5.94 -4.02
C VAL A 160 10.90 7.10 -3.65
N TRP A 161 10.60 7.82 -2.54
CA TRP A 161 11.42 8.91 -2.03
C TRP A 161 12.83 8.48 -1.67
N PHE A 162 13.01 7.25 -1.14
CA PHE A 162 14.32 6.75 -0.78
C PHE A 162 15.18 6.35 -1.97
N ASN A 163 14.61 5.72 -3.00
CA ASN A 163 15.37 4.90 -3.94
C ASN A 163 15.36 5.39 -5.39
N VAL A 164 14.27 6.09 -5.83
CA VAL A 164 14.12 6.46 -7.24
C VAL A 164 15.06 7.60 -7.60
N GLY A 165 15.72 7.47 -8.74
CA GLY A 165 16.57 8.49 -9.33
C GLY A 165 18.01 8.52 -8.82
N LEU A 166 18.37 7.77 -7.76
CA LEU A 166 19.74 7.77 -7.23
C LEU A 166 20.78 7.37 -8.27
N LEU A 167 20.56 6.28 -8.99
CA LEU A 167 21.45 5.90 -10.08
C LEU A 167 21.27 6.80 -11.31
N HIS A 168 20.02 7.06 -11.70
CA HIS A 168 19.69 7.71 -12.96
C HIS A 168 20.10 9.18 -13.00
N GLN A 169 19.97 9.91 -11.88
CA GLN A 169 20.29 11.34 -11.80
C GLN A 169 21.65 11.62 -11.15
N TYR A 170 22.06 10.81 -10.17
CA TYR A 170 23.31 11.05 -9.42
C TYR A 170 24.41 10.04 -9.72
N GLY A 171 24.10 8.93 -10.41
CA GLY A 171 25.06 7.88 -10.67
C GLY A 171 25.44 7.03 -9.45
N ILE A 172 24.64 7.14 -8.36
CA ILE A 172 24.89 6.42 -7.12
C ILE A 172 24.63 4.92 -7.30
N GLY A 173 25.50 4.09 -6.76
CA GLY A 173 25.38 2.63 -6.80
C GLY A 173 25.82 1.97 -8.11
N LYS A 174 26.52 2.67 -9.00
CA LYS A 174 27.04 2.09 -10.26
C LYS A 174 27.88 0.81 -10.03
N ASN A 175 28.61 0.74 -8.91
CA ASN A 175 29.51 -0.36 -8.56
C ASN A 175 28.94 -1.17 -7.36
N SER A 176 27.64 -1.08 -7.08
CA SER A 176 27.02 -1.86 -6.01
C SER A 176 26.84 -3.32 -6.40
N ASP A 177 26.58 -4.17 -5.41
CA ASP A 177 26.18 -5.56 -5.62
C ASP A 177 24.92 -5.69 -6.48
N LYS A 178 24.67 -6.90 -6.99
CA LYS A 178 23.44 -7.20 -7.73
C LYS A 178 22.20 -6.77 -6.95
N GLY A 179 21.29 -6.09 -7.66
CA GLY A 179 20.01 -5.65 -7.14
C GLY A 179 19.00 -6.79 -6.97
N ASN A 180 17.77 -6.44 -6.68
CA ASN A 180 16.65 -7.35 -6.57
C ASN A 180 16.15 -7.84 -7.95
N TRP A 181 15.06 -8.60 -7.97
CA TRP A 181 14.44 -9.11 -9.18
C TRP A 181 13.60 -8.03 -9.86
N PHE A 182 13.69 -7.93 -11.20
CA PHE A 182 12.81 -7.09 -12.02
C PHE A 182 12.31 -7.89 -13.22
N PHE A 183 11.18 -7.48 -13.79
CA PHE A 183 10.67 -8.14 -15.00
C PHE A 183 11.28 -7.48 -16.24
N ASN A 184 12.11 -8.25 -16.97
CA ASN A 184 12.70 -7.78 -18.21
C ASN A 184 11.73 -7.97 -19.38
N ARG A 185 11.10 -6.90 -19.82
CA ARG A 185 10.10 -6.93 -20.92
C ARG A 185 10.68 -7.36 -22.27
N ARG A 186 12.01 -7.31 -22.45
CA ARG A 186 12.66 -7.74 -23.70
C ARG A 186 12.82 -9.26 -23.74
N THR A 187 13.16 -9.86 -22.63
CA THR A 187 13.33 -11.32 -22.51
C THR A 187 12.03 -12.03 -22.10
N GLY A 188 11.05 -11.29 -21.54
CA GLY A 188 9.81 -11.84 -21.00
C GLY A 188 10.01 -12.64 -19.71
N GLN A 189 11.08 -12.39 -18.96
CA GLN A 189 11.42 -13.12 -17.75
C GLN A 189 11.84 -12.19 -16.61
N ALA A 190 11.67 -12.66 -15.37
CA ALA A 190 12.25 -11.97 -14.23
C ALA A 190 13.75 -12.27 -14.12
N GLU A 191 14.55 -11.22 -13.97
CA GLU A 191 16.02 -11.22 -13.91
C GLU A 191 16.51 -10.44 -12.69
N ARG A 192 17.76 -10.66 -12.28
CA ARG A 192 18.41 -9.84 -11.25
C ARG A 192 18.96 -8.56 -11.85
N ALA A 193 18.63 -7.42 -11.26
CA ALA A 193 19.22 -6.14 -11.63
C ALA A 193 20.74 -6.17 -11.42
N ARG A 194 21.48 -5.47 -12.29
CA ARG A 194 22.95 -5.43 -12.25
C ARG A 194 23.47 -4.69 -11.03
N THR A 195 22.73 -3.67 -10.60
CA THR A 195 23.04 -2.85 -9.43
C THR A 195 21.78 -2.63 -8.57
N GLN A 196 21.96 -2.16 -7.34
CA GLN A 196 20.83 -1.95 -6.40
C GLN A 196 19.81 -0.91 -6.86
N TYR A 197 20.25 0.12 -7.61
CA TYR A 197 19.40 1.26 -7.98
C TYR A 197 19.10 1.34 -9.48
N GLU A 198 19.53 0.34 -10.28
CA GLU A 198 19.14 0.27 -11.70
C GLU A 198 17.62 0.10 -11.85
N TYR A 199 17.05 -0.81 -11.05
CA TYR A 199 15.63 -0.99 -10.81
C TYR A 199 15.43 -0.86 -9.31
N PRO A 200 15.07 0.33 -8.79
CA PRO A 200 14.93 0.53 -7.35
C PRO A 200 13.70 -0.17 -6.80
N GLN A 201 13.72 -0.57 -5.53
CA GLN A 201 12.49 -0.99 -4.86
C GLN A 201 11.59 0.22 -4.63
N CYS A 202 10.39 0.21 -5.19
CA CYS A 202 9.44 1.32 -5.17
C CYS A 202 8.15 1.00 -4.41
N SER A 203 7.83 -0.28 -4.21
CA SER A 203 6.60 -0.69 -3.54
C SER A 203 6.77 -0.67 -2.02
N ALA A 204 5.74 -0.19 -1.31
CA ALA A 204 5.70 -0.18 0.15
C ALA A 204 5.03 -1.42 0.72
N CYS A 205 4.06 -2.00 -0.02
CA CYS A 205 3.19 -3.07 0.44
C CYS A 205 3.37 -4.33 -0.38
N PHE A 206 3.50 -5.47 0.32
CA PHE A 206 3.69 -6.79 -0.27
C PHE A 206 2.77 -7.80 0.38
N ILE A 207 2.35 -8.81 -0.38
CA ILE A 207 1.69 -10.01 0.11
C ILE A 207 2.55 -11.18 -0.37
N GLN A 208 2.87 -12.10 0.53
CA GLN A 208 3.69 -13.28 0.25
C GLN A 208 2.97 -14.56 0.65
N SER A 209 3.36 -15.67 0.05
CA SER A 209 2.88 -17.00 0.42
C SER A 209 3.93 -17.79 1.18
N VAL A 210 3.47 -18.81 1.91
CA VAL A 210 4.30 -19.81 2.53
C VAL A 210 3.67 -21.20 2.36
N ASP A 211 4.50 -22.20 2.05
CA ASP A 211 4.10 -23.59 1.97
C ASP A 211 4.56 -24.33 3.22
N ASP A 212 3.91 -25.45 3.54
CA ASP A 212 4.17 -26.28 4.71
C ASP A 212 5.44 -27.14 4.56
N ASN A 213 6.57 -26.47 4.30
CA ASN A 213 7.90 -27.07 4.26
C ASN A 213 8.98 -26.10 4.73
N MET A 214 10.06 -26.62 5.28
CA MET A 214 11.12 -25.79 5.90
C MET A 214 11.78 -24.83 4.92
N GLU A 215 11.96 -25.23 3.66
CA GLU A 215 12.57 -24.38 2.64
C GLU A 215 11.71 -23.14 2.36
N SER A 216 10.40 -23.31 2.19
CA SER A 216 9.46 -22.20 1.99
C SER A 216 9.38 -21.28 3.21
N ILE A 217 9.35 -21.87 4.42
CA ILE A 217 9.32 -21.13 5.69
C ILE A 217 10.56 -20.23 5.84
N MET A 218 11.76 -20.77 5.58
CA MET A 218 13.01 -19.99 5.68
C MET A 218 13.20 -19.04 4.50
N ARG A 219 12.68 -19.35 3.31
CA ARG A 219 12.65 -18.43 2.17
C ARG A 219 11.79 -17.21 2.46
N LEU A 220 10.66 -17.40 3.15
CA LEU A 220 9.82 -16.26 3.59
C LEU A 220 10.60 -15.35 4.54
N ALA A 221 11.27 -15.88 5.57
CA ALA A 221 12.09 -15.09 6.50
C ALA A 221 13.18 -14.27 5.77
N HIS A 222 13.88 -14.89 4.81
CA HIS A 222 14.87 -14.21 3.98
C HIS A 222 14.25 -13.11 3.12
N SER A 223 13.13 -13.38 2.46
CA SER A 223 12.43 -12.41 1.62
C SER A 223 11.96 -11.20 2.44
N GLU A 224 11.43 -11.43 3.63
CA GLU A 224 11.02 -10.39 4.57
C GLU A 224 12.19 -9.51 5.00
N ALA A 225 13.34 -10.11 5.34
CA ALA A 225 14.55 -9.35 5.67
C ALA A 225 14.95 -8.40 4.53
N MET A 226 14.87 -8.86 3.28
CA MET A 226 15.17 -8.03 2.11
C MET A 226 14.15 -6.91 1.91
N LEU A 227 12.84 -7.15 2.18
CA LEU A 227 11.81 -6.13 2.12
C LEU A 227 12.02 -5.04 3.18
N PHE A 228 12.28 -5.46 4.42
CA PHE A 228 12.50 -4.54 5.54
C PHE A 228 13.73 -3.67 5.33
N LYS A 229 14.83 -4.23 4.78
CA LYS A 229 16.04 -3.47 4.44
C LYS A 229 15.75 -2.25 3.56
N PHE A 230 14.79 -2.35 2.63
CA PHE A 230 14.43 -1.27 1.70
C PHE A 230 13.20 -0.45 2.12
N GLY A 231 12.68 -0.66 3.33
CA GLY A 231 11.63 0.17 3.93
C GLY A 231 10.21 -0.22 3.58
N SER A 232 9.98 -1.46 3.19
CA SER A 232 8.65 -2.00 2.83
C SER A 232 8.08 -2.90 3.92
N GLY A 233 6.76 -3.09 3.89
CA GLY A 233 6.02 -4.01 4.74
C GLY A 233 5.43 -5.19 3.95
N THR A 234 5.13 -6.29 4.66
CA THR A 234 4.59 -7.50 4.03
C THR A 234 3.50 -8.16 4.86
N GLY A 235 2.66 -8.96 4.23
CA GLY A 235 1.71 -9.83 4.92
C GLY A 235 1.71 -11.25 4.35
N THR A 236 1.37 -12.22 5.21
CA THR A 236 1.38 -13.64 4.85
C THR A 236 0.25 -14.37 5.56
N ASP A 237 -0.44 -15.25 4.85
CA ASP A 237 -1.35 -16.24 5.45
C ASP A 237 -0.53 -17.44 5.95
N LEU A 238 -0.59 -17.70 7.25
CA LEU A 238 0.09 -18.83 7.90
C LEU A 238 -0.78 -20.10 7.96
N SER A 239 -2.01 -20.03 7.47
CA SER A 239 -2.96 -21.16 7.50
C SER A 239 -2.50 -22.39 6.71
N PRO A 240 -1.64 -22.30 5.69
CA PRO A 240 -1.07 -23.48 5.05
C PRO A 240 -0.12 -24.28 5.95
N LEU A 241 0.46 -23.69 7.00
CA LEU A 241 1.36 -24.38 7.93
C LEU A 241 0.55 -25.31 8.84
N ARG A 242 0.94 -26.57 8.92
CA ARG A 242 0.24 -27.55 9.77
C ARG A 242 0.25 -27.17 11.24
N SER A 243 -0.85 -27.46 11.91
CA SER A 243 -1.01 -27.24 13.36
C SER A 243 -0.06 -28.13 14.17
N LYS A 244 0.43 -27.64 15.31
CA LYS A 244 1.16 -28.44 16.30
C LYS A 244 0.36 -29.64 16.86
N ARG A 245 -0.95 -29.70 16.61
CA ARG A 245 -1.86 -30.78 17.01
C ARG A 245 -1.90 -31.90 16.00
N GLU A 246 -1.31 -31.72 14.83
CA GLU A 246 -1.17 -32.74 13.80
C GLU A 246 0.04 -33.65 14.08
N LYS A 247 0.22 -34.70 13.27
CA LYS A 247 1.34 -35.64 13.38
C LYS A 247 2.29 -35.46 12.20
N LEU A 248 3.57 -35.53 12.45
CA LEU A 248 4.58 -35.70 11.41
C LEU A 248 4.58 -37.15 10.88
N SER A 249 4.94 -37.29 9.61
CA SER A 249 5.09 -38.64 8.98
C SER A 249 6.07 -39.54 9.71
N GLY A 250 7.08 -38.98 10.40
CA GLY A 250 8.05 -39.69 11.22
C GLY A 250 7.60 -39.94 12.67
N GLY A 251 6.34 -39.63 13.04
CA GLY A 251 5.78 -39.97 14.38
C GLY A 251 5.92 -38.86 15.43
N GLY A 252 6.55 -37.72 15.13
CA GLY A 252 6.65 -36.56 16.03
C GLY A 252 5.49 -35.55 15.85
N ARG A 253 5.53 -34.44 16.60
CA ARG A 253 4.60 -33.31 16.45
C ARG A 253 5.30 -32.14 15.75
N PRO A 254 4.62 -31.42 14.86
CA PRO A 254 5.14 -30.19 14.23
C PRO A 254 5.21 -29.04 15.22
N SER A 255 6.05 -28.07 14.93
CA SER A 255 6.19 -26.85 15.75
C SER A 255 4.97 -25.93 15.67
N GLY A 256 4.24 -25.98 14.56
CA GLY A 256 3.08 -25.13 14.28
C GLY A 256 3.44 -23.68 13.89
N PRO A 257 2.48 -22.92 13.33
CA PRO A 257 2.71 -21.57 12.86
C PRO A 257 3.20 -20.62 13.95
N MET A 258 2.74 -20.79 15.20
CA MET A 258 3.13 -19.91 16.33
C MET A 258 4.62 -19.95 16.66
N SER A 259 5.30 -21.06 16.36
CA SER A 259 6.74 -21.19 16.58
C SER A 259 7.53 -20.44 15.49
N PHE A 260 7.09 -20.51 14.25
CA PHE A 260 7.72 -19.82 13.14
C PHE A 260 7.43 -18.30 13.17
N LEU A 261 6.28 -17.90 13.70
CA LEU A 261 5.94 -16.51 13.94
C LEU A 261 7.02 -15.79 14.76
N LYS A 262 7.62 -16.47 15.77
CA LYS A 262 8.73 -15.92 16.56
C LYS A 262 9.98 -15.62 15.71
N VAL A 263 10.26 -16.44 14.70
CA VAL A 263 11.39 -16.20 13.78
C VAL A 263 11.12 -14.95 12.96
N TYR A 264 9.91 -14.80 12.43
CA TYR A 264 9.53 -13.65 11.63
C TYR A 264 9.51 -12.34 12.44
N ASP A 265 8.98 -12.39 13.67
CA ASP A 265 9.01 -11.25 14.60
C ASP A 265 10.45 -10.78 14.87
N GLN A 266 11.39 -11.71 15.11
CA GLN A 266 12.79 -11.35 15.34
C GLN A 266 13.48 -10.83 14.08
N VAL A 267 13.17 -11.33 12.90
CA VAL A 267 13.64 -10.73 11.63
C VAL A 267 13.17 -9.29 11.52
N ALA A 268 11.90 -9.02 11.83
CA ALA A 268 11.33 -7.68 11.80
C ALA A 268 11.94 -6.74 12.88
N ASN A 269 12.29 -7.30 14.04
CA ASN A 269 12.92 -6.55 15.14
C ASN A 269 14.35 -6.12 14.78
N VAL A 270 15.13 -7.00 14.16
CA VAL A 270 16.57 -6.79 13.92
C VAL A 270 16.84 -6.01 12.63
N VAL A 271 16.09 -6.28 11.55
CA VAL A 271 16.34 -5.68 10.24
C VAL A 271 15.71 -4.28 10.15
N LYS A 272 16.54 -3.25 10.23
CA LYS A 272 16.13 -1.85 10.08
C LYS A 272 16.43 -1.32 8.68
N SER A 273 15.50 -0.53 8.14
CA SER A 273 15.60 0.06 6.81
C SER A 273 16.83 0.95 6.64
N GLY A 274 17.86 0.48 5.92
CA GLY A 274 19.02 1.24 5.45
C GLY A 274 19.70 2.17 6.47
N GLY A 275 19.74 1.79 7.78
CA GLY A 275 20.16 2.68 8.85
C GLY A 275 19.18 3.82 9.16
N LYS A 276 18.08 3.91 8.41
CA LYS A 276 16.98 4.85 8.63
C LYS A 276 15.93 4.20 9.55
N THR A 277 15.24 5.01 10.28
CA THR A 277 14.45 4.69 11.46
C THR A 277 13.01 4.22 11.16
N ARG A 278 12.75 3.55 10.05
CA ARG A 278 11.46 2.90 9.81
C ARG A 278 11.50 1.49 10.38
N ARG A 279 10.59 1.20 11.33
CA ARG A 279 10.38 -0.16 11.81
C ARG A 279 9.82 -1.04 10.68
N ALA A 280 10.19 -2.29 10.70
CA ALA A 280 9.55 -3.31 9.89
C ALA A 280 8.06 -3.40 10.26
N ALA A 281 7.22 -3.72 9.29
CA ALA A 281 5.80 -3.95 9.50
C ALA A 281 5.41 -5.25 8.80
N LYS A 282 4.75 -6.14 9.55
CA LYS A 282 4.30 -7.43 9.06
C LYS A 282 2.86 -7.70 9.49
N MET A 283 2.06 -8.28 8.59
CA MET A 283 0.76 -8.88 8.86
C MET A 283 0.90 -10.40 8.82
N ASN A 284 0.36 -11.09 9.81
CA ASN A 284 0.15 -12.52 9.75
C ASN A 284 -1.35 -12.81 9.89
N THR A 285 -1.90 -13.56 8.94
CA THR A 285 -3.28 -14.01 9.03
C THR A 285 -3.34 -15.49 9.37
N LEU A 286 -4.36 -15.88 10.12
CA LEU A 286 -4.70 -17.27 10.36
C LEU A 286 -6.20 -17.47 10.21
N ARG A 287 -6.62 -18.54 9.53
CA ARG A 287 -8.04 -18.84 9.32
C ARG A 287 -8.69 -19.39 10.56
N ASP A 288 -9.97 -19.05 10.75
CA ASP A 288 -10.83 -19.43 11.87
C ASP A 288 -10.94 -20.94 12.14
N TRP A 289 -10.72 -21.76 11.12
CA TRP A 289 -10.74 -23.23 11.22
C TRP A 289 -9.39 -23.87 11.56
N HIS A 290 -8.28 -23.09 11.63
CA HIS A 290 -6.96 -23.67 11.87
C HIS A 290 -6.83 -24.27 13.26
N GLY A 291 -6.11 -25.37 13.39
CA GLY A 291 -5.94 -26.09 14.67
C GLY A 291 -5.32 -25.24 15.80
N ASP A 292 -4.49 -24.26 15.47
CA ASP A 292 -3.82 -23.37 16.44
C ASP A 292 -4.48 -22.01 16.58
N ILE A 293 -5.71 -21.82 16.08
CA ILE A 293 -6.39 -20.52 16.04
C ILE A 293 -6.54 -19.87 17.42
N GLU A 294 -6.85 -20.66 18.45
CA GLU A 294 -7.04 -20.12 19.79
C GLU A 294 -5.74 -19.60 20.41
N GLU A 295 -4.61 -20.29 20.14
CA GLU A 295 -3.30 -19.81 20.56
C GLU A 295 -2.88 -18.54 19.83
N PHE A 296 -3.23 -18.44 18.55
CA PHE A 296 -3.01 -17.23 17.74
C PHE A 296 -3.78 -16.04 18.27
N ILE A 297 -5.05 -16.21 18.63
CA ILE A 297 -5.89 -15.17 19.22
C ILE A 297 -5.29 -14.66 20.54
N ASP A 298 -4.84 -15.59 21.39
CA ASP A 298 -4.30 -15.27 22.71
C ASP A 298 -2.86 -14.75 22.70
N ALA A 299 -2.16 -14.77 21.55
CA ALA A 299 -0.72 -14.58 21.49
C ALA A 299 -0.26 -13.25 22.08
N LYS A 300 -0.74 -12.13 21.54
CA LYS A 300 -0.33 -10.79 22.01
C LYS A 300 -0.87 -10.46 23.38
N GLN A 301 -2.09 -10.86 23.72
CA GLN A 301 -2.66 -10.67 25.04
C GLN A 301 -1.79 -11.31 26.16
N LYS A 302 -1.22 -12.48 25.86
CA LYS A 302 -0.30 -13.14 26.81
C LYS A 302 1.02 -12.40 26.96
N GLU A 303 1.54 -11.84 25.88
CA GLU A 303 2.77 -11.04 25.92
C GLU A 303 2.55 -9.67 26.60
N GLU A 304 1.39 -9.05 26.41
CA GLU A 304 0.99 -7.82 27.09
C GLU A 304 0.97 -8.00 28.62
N LYS A 305 0.39 -9.11 29.10
CA LYS A 305 0.42 -9.44 30.53
C LYS A 305 1.85 -9.60 31.09
N LYS A 306 2.78 -10.12 30.28
CA LYS A 306 4.20 -10.18 30.68
C LYS A 306 4.84 -8.79 30.74
N ALA A 307 4.55 -7.92 29.76
CA ALA A 307 5.03 -6.54 29.77
C ALA A 307 4.54 -5.78 31.02
N TRP A 308 3.26 -5.91 31.38
CA TRP A 308 2.72 -5.32 32.60
C TRP A 308 3.41 -5.83 33.85
N ALA A 309 3.65 -7.13 33.97
CA ALA A 309 4.39 -7.69 35.11
C ALA A 309 5.83 -7.14 35.20
N LEU A 310 6.49 -6.93 34.05
CA LEU A 310 7.84 -6.32 34.02
C LEU A 310 7.78 -4.85 34.44
N ILE A 311 6.79 -4.08 33.99
CA ILE A 311 6.59 -2.68 34.38
C ILE A 311 6.33 -2.57 35.89
N GLU A 312 5.53 -3.46 36.48
CA GLU A 312 5.31 -3.54 37.93
C GLU A 312 6.60 -3.83 38.72
N GLN A 313 7.59 -4.51 38.11
CA GLN A 313 8.91 -4.74 38.68
C GLN A 313 9.90 -3.62 38.38
N GLY A 314 9.48 -2.50 37.79
CA GLY A 314 10.30 -1.30 37.58
C GLY A 314 11.04 -1.26 36.22
N TYR A 315 10.77 -2.16 35.29
CA TYR A 315 11.31 -2.05 33.94
C TYR A 315 10.63 -0.91 33.17
N ASP A 316 11.38 -0.28 32.27
CA ASP A 316 10.87 0.83 31.46
C ASP A 316 9.68 0.40 30.59
N GLY A 317 8.50 0.97 30.90
CA GLY A 317 7.23 0.73 30.19
C GLY A 317 7.02 1.63 28.97
N SER A 318 7.99 2.45 28.59
CA SER A 318 7.88 3.24 27.36
C SER A 318 7.88 2.33 26.12
N TYR A 319 7.36 2.87 25.00
CA TYR A 319 7.24 2.13 23.75
C TYR A 319 8.54 1.48 23.24
N ASN A 320 9.70 2.05 23.55
CA ASN A 320 11.02 1.50 23.25
C ASN A 320 11.72 0.93 24.50
N GLY A 321 11.04 0.86 25.63
CA GLY A 321 11.57 0.41 26.90
C GLY A 321 11.77 -1.10 26.97
N ASP A 322 12.52 -1.54 28.00
CA ASP A 322 12.91 -2.93 28.17
C ASP A 322 11.71 -3.87 28.39
N ALA A 323 10.60 -3.37 28.98
CA ALA A 323 9.41 -4.18 29.19
C ALA A 323 8.84 -4.69 27.87
N TYR A 324 8.60 -3.78 26.91
CA TYR A 324 8.09 -4.16 25.58
C TYR A 324 9.17 -4.72 24.67
N GLY A 325 10.43 -4.34 24.84
CA GLY A 325 11.56 -4.86 24.08
C GLY A 325 11.86 -6.35 24.33
N SER A 326 11.43 -6.88 25.48
CA SER A 326 11.71 -8.28 25.90
C SER A 326 10.57 -9.28 25.64
N VAL A 327 9.38 -8.81 25.25
CA VAL A 327 8.23 -9.68 24.92
C VAL A 327 8.12 -9.91 23.42
N MET A 328 7.45 -11.01 23.03
CA MET A 328 7.34 -11.44 21.62
C MET A 328 6.21 -10.72 20.85
N TYR A 329 6.24 -10.82 19.54
CA TYR A 329 5.20 -10.38 18.60
C TYR A 329 4.95 -8.87 18.56
N GLN A 330 5.96 -8.07 18.92
CA GLN A 330 5.85 -6.60 18.95
C GLN A 330 6.03 -5.95 17.56
N ASN A 331 6.60 -6.68 16.59
CA ASN A 331 6.93 -6.15 15.26
C ASN A 331 5.99 -6.68 14.16
N GLU A 332 4.88 -7.27 14.54
CA GLU A 332 3.92 -7.85 13.61
C GLU A 332 2.47 -7.65 14.07
N ASN A 333 1.57 -7.51 13.10
CA ASN A 333 0.13 -7.45 13.30
C ASN A 333 -0.45 -8.85 13.08
N LEU A 334 -1.41 -9.23 13.89
CA LEU A 334 -2.13 -10.51 13.79
C LEU A 334 -3.58 -10.25 13.40
N SER A 335 -4.10 -11.02 12.43
CA SER A 335 -5.53 -10.93 12.05
C SER A 335 -6.13 -12.31 11.83
N VAL A 336 -7.32 -12.51 12.39
CA VAL A 336 -8.12 -13.70 12.10
C VAL A 336 -8.84 -13.51 10.77
N ARG A 337 -8.65 -14.46 9.85
CA ARG A 337 -9.41 -14.51 8.60
C ARG A 337 -10.69 -15.30 8.83
N ALA A 338 -11.79 -14.57 9.07
CA ALA A 338 -13.08 -15.13 9.41
C ALA A 338 -13.91 -15.47 8.17
N SER A 339 -14.38 -16.71 8.09
CA SER A 339 -15.33 -17.16 7.07
C SER A 339 -16.77 -16.76 7.40
N ASP A 340 -17.63 -16.67 6.38
CA ASP A 340 -19.06 -16.40 6.58
C ASP A 340 -19.71 -17.53 7.40
N GLU A 341 -19.23 -18.77 7.22
CA GLU A 341 -19.71 -19.93 7.98
C GLU A 341 -19.39 -19.81 9.47
N PHE A 342 -18.18 -19.35 9.82
CA PHE A 342 -17.79 -19.10 11.20
C PHE A 342 -18.63 -17.97 11.81
N MET A 343 -18.80 -16.86 11.11
CA MET A 343 -19.60 -15.74 11.57
C MET A 343 -21.06 -16.15 11.82
N ASN A 344 -21.65 -16.87 10.89
CA ASN A 344 -23.02 -17.41 11.03
C ASN A 344 -23.14 -18.44 12.16
N ALA A 345 -22.09 -19.24 12.42
CA ALA A 345 -22.05 -20.16 13.54
C ALA A 345 -21.99 -19.42 14.89
N ALA A 346 -21.16 -18.37 14.96
CA ALA A 346 -21.02 -17.54 16.16
C ALA A 346 -22.32 -16.80 16.51
N LEU A 347 -22.95 -16.16 15.51
CA LEU A 347 -24.25 -15.48 15.70
C LEU A 347 -25.38 -16.42 16.13
N ALA A 348 -25.35 -17.67 15.68
CA ALA A 348 -26.36 -18.68 16.00
C ALA A 348 -26.03 -19.51 17.25
N GLY A 349 -24.91 -19.23 17.95
CA GLY A 349 -24.48 -20.00 19.14
C GLY A 349 -24.16 -21.45 18.83
N ARG A 350 -23.66 -21.75 17.63
CA ARG A 350 -23.39 -23.11 17.18
C ARG A 350 -21.91 -23.52 17.43
N GLU A 351 -21.69 -24.79 17.31
CA GLU A 351 -20.35 -25.39 17.36
C GLU A 351 -19.53 -25.04 16.13
N TRP A 352 -18.21 -24.91 16.33
CA TRP A 352 -17.21 -24.71 15.30
C TRP A 352 -16.14 -25.77 15.39
N TRP A 353 -15.71 -26.32 14.25
CA TRP A 353 -14.68 -27.35 14.20
C TRP A 353 -13.40 -26.80 13.58
N THR A 354 -12.30 -26.86 14.34
CA THR A 354 -10.97 -26.71 13.76
C THR A 354 -10.62 -27.93 12.92
N ARG A 355 -9.71 -27.77 11.95
CA ARG A 355 -9.38 -28.80 10.97
C ARG A 355 -7.88 -28.97 10.86
N ALA A 356 -7.43 -30.18 10.55
CA ALA A 356 -6.07 -30.49 10.18
C ALA A 356 -5.77 -29.93 8.78
N VAL A 357 -4.67 -29.23 8.64
CA VAL A 357 -4.21 -28.68 7.34
C VAL A 357 -3.89 -29.81 6.37
N THR A 358 -3.21 -30.85 6.85
CA THR A 358 -2.73 -31.96 6.01
C THR A 358 -3.83 -32.89 5.49
N THR A 359 -4.95 -33.01 6.21
CA THR A 359 -6.00 -34.01 5.91
C THR A 359 -7.39 -33.40 5.73
N GLY A 360 -7.60 -32.13 6.11
CA GLY A 360 -8.92 -31.49 6.16
C GLY A 360 -9.86 -32.05 7.24
N LYS A 361 -9.43 -33.05 8.03
CA LYS A 361 -10.28 -33.69 9.04
C LYS A 361 -10.50 -32.79 10.25
N PRO A 362 -11.66 -32.87 10.90
CA PRO A 362 -11.92 -32.17 12.16
C PRO A 362 -10.88 -32.54 13.23
N LEU A 363 -10.40 -31.56 13.99
CA LEU A 363 -9.47 -31.73 15.11
C LEU A 363 -10.15 -31.53 16.45
N GLU A 364 -10.64 -30.32 16.69
CA GLU A 364 -11.26 -29.95 17.96
C GLU A 364 -12.57 -29.21 17.73
N LYS A 365 -13.51 -29.46 18.62
CA LYS A 365 -14.79 -28.79 18.71
C LYS A 365 -14.65 -27.56 19.60
N LYS A 366 -15.13 -26.43 19.14
CA LYS A 366 -15.14 -25.13 19.83
C LYS A 366 -16.57 -24.55 19.87
N ASP A 367 -16.81 -23.66 20.80
CA ASP A 367 -17.96 -22.77 20.80
C ASP A 367 -17.62 -21.54 19.92
N ALA A 368 -18.35 -21.36 18.82
CA ALA A 368 -18.08 -20.28 17.87
C ALA A 368 -18.30 -18.88 18.49
N ALA A 369 -19.35 -18.71 19.30
CA ALA A 369 -19.62 -17.42 19.95
C ALA A 369 -18.54 -17.07 20.98
N ARG A 370 -18.07 -18.05 21.75
CA ARG A 370 -16.98 -17.87 22.70
C ARG A 370 -15.66 -17.54 21.98
N LEU A 371 -15.38 -18.18 20.84
CA LEU A 371 -14.18 -17.89 20.06
C LEU A 371 -14.21 -16.46 19.51
N LEU A 372 -15.36 -16.01 19.01
CA LEU A 372 -15.55 -14.62 18.55
C LEU A 372 -15.38 -13.62 19.71
N TYR A 373 -15.93 -13.95 20.90
CA TYR A 373 -15.74 -13.13 22.09
C TYR A 373 -14.25 -12.98 22.47
N LYS A 374 -13.48 -14.07 22.42
CA LYS A 374 -12.02 -14.03 22.69
C LYS A 374 -11.25 -13.15 21.69
N ILE A 375 -11.66 -13.15 20.41
CA ILE A 375 -11.10 -12.25 19.41
C ILE A 375 -11.37 -10.79 19.82
N ALA A 376 -12.62 -10.47 20.12
CA ALA A 376 -13.01 -9.12 20.53
C ALA A 376 -12.33 -8.67 21.83
N GLU A 377 -12.21 -9.55 22.81
CA GLU A 377 -11.53 -9.28 24.08
C GLU A 377 -10.03 -8.99 23.85
N GLY A 378 -9.33 -9.80 23.03
CA GLY A 378 -7.93 -9.57 22.68
C GLY A 378 -7.73 -8.23 21.97
N THR A 379 -8.58 -7.94 20.99
CA THR A 379 -8.57 -6.67 20.27
C THR A 379 -8.75 -5.47 21.20
N TRP A 380 -9.67 -5.59 22.16
CA TRP A 380 -9.91 -4.53 23.13
C TRP A 380 -8.75 -4.32 24.10
N ILE A 381 -8.06 -5.40 24.54
CA ILE A 381 -6.96 -5.34 25.50
C ILE A 381 -5.69 -4.77 24.88
N CYS A 382 -5.32 -5.21 23.67
CA CYS A 382 -4.00 -4.91 23.08
C CYS A 382 -4.02 -4.57 21.58
N GLY A 383 -5.18 -4.35 20.98
CA GLY A 383 -5.33 -4.00 19.57
C GLY A 383 -5.22 -5.18 18.59
N ASP A 384 -4.87 -6.38 19.07
CA ASP A 384 -4.73 -7.61 18.28
C ASP A 384 -5.50 -8.79 18.93
N PRO A 385 -6.00 -9.74 18.12
CA PRO A 385 -5.92 -9.78 16.67
C PRO A 385 -6.93 -8.85 16.01
N GLY A 386 -6.60 -8.34 14.81
CA GLY A 386 -7.57 -7.76 13.91
C GLY A 386 -8.48 -8.83 13.29
N MET A 387 -9.50 -8.40 12.53
CA MET A 387 -10.44 -9.30 11.90
C MET A 387 -10.61 -8.97 10.41
N GLN A 388 -10.53 -9.98 9.57
CA GLN A 388 -10.70 -9.88 8.12
C GLN A 388 -11.85 -10.81 7.69
N TYR A 389 -12.86 -10.24 7.04
CA TYR A 389 -14.07 -10.96 6.63
C TYR A 389 -13.88 -11.54 5.22
N ASP A 390 -13.67 -12.87 5.13
CA ASP A 390 -13.29 -13.54 3.87
C ASP A 390 -14.33 -13.35 2.77
N GLY A 391 -15.61 -13.58 3.05
CA GLY A 391 -16.69 -13.43 2.06
C GLY A 391 -16.77 -12.03 1.48
N ALA A 392 -16.68 -10.98 2.32
CA ALA A 392 -16.68 -9.59 1.87
C ALA A 392 -15.45 -9.30 0.98
N ILE A 393 -14.26 -9.76 1.38
CA ILE A 393 -13.02 -9.56 0.61
C ILE A 393 -13.11 -10.27 -0.75
N GLN A 394 -13.55 -11.53 -0.80
CA GLN A 394 -13.69 -12.27 -2.05
C GLN A 394 -14.75 -11.65 -2.98
N LYS A 395 -15.80 -11.03 -2.42
CA LYS A 395 -16.83 -10.33 -3.22
C LYS A 395 -16.24 -9.24 -4.12
N TRP A 396 -15.26 -8.48 -3.61
CA TRP A 396 -14.63 -7.34 -4.29
C TRP A 396 -13.34 -7.70 -5.03
N HIS A 397 -13.00 -8.99 -5.13
CA HIS A 397 -11.79 -9.44 -5.78
C HIS A 397 -11.87 -9.34 -7.30
N THR A 398 -10.96 -8.59 -7.93
CA THR A 398 -10.92 -8.33 -9.37
C THR A 398 -10.38 -9.50 -10.20
N CYS A 399 -9.59 -10.39 -9.60
CA CYS A 399 -8.90 -11.49 -10.27
C CYS A 399 -9.28 -12.87 -9.73
N LYS A 400 -10.59 -13.12 -9.55
CA LYS A 400 -11.13 -14.41 -9.04
C LYS A 400 -10.77 -15.60 -9.92
N GLY A 401 -10.50 -15.38 -11.20
CA GLY A 401 -10.08 -16.44 -12.11
C GLY A 401 -8.69 -17.00 -11.84
N THR A 402 -7.85 -16.28 -11.10
CA THR A 402 -6.48 -16.69 -10.75
C THR A 402 -6.45 -17.54 -9.50
N GLU A 403 -6.70 -16.98 -8.35
CA GLU A 403 -6.74 -17.62 -7.04
C GLU A 403 -7.55 -16.79 -6.05
N PRO A 404 -7.98 -17.30 -4.89
CA PRO A 404 -8.58 -16.50 -3.84
C PRO A 404 -7.55 -15.56 -3.18
N ILE A 405 -8.04 -14.50 -2.55
CA ILE A 405 -7.23 -13.65 -1.67
C ILE A 405 -7.06 -14.34 -0.31
N HIS A 406 -5.82 -14.48 0.16
CA HIS A 406 -5.49 -15.17 1.41
C HIS A 406 -5.04 -14.24 2.52
N SER A 407 -4.34 -13.14 2.19
CA SER A 407 -3.79 -12.20 3.17
C SER A 407 -3.88 -10.76 2.67
N THR A 408 -3.34 -9.85 3.45
CA THR A 408 -3.23 -8.42 3.13
C THR A 408 -1.81 -7.94 3.46
N ASN A 409 -1.47 -6.69 3.11
CA ASN A 409 -0.30 -6.02 3.65
C ASN A 409 -0.45 -5.70 5.16
N PRO A 410 0.56 -5.13 5.84
CA PRO A 410 0.55 -4.92 7.29
C PRO A 410 -0.62 -4.09 7.82
N CYS A 411 -1.05 -3.06 7.10
CA CYS A 411 -2.12 -2.16 7.52
C CYS A 411 -3.49 -2.55 6.93
N SER A 412 -3.57 -3.67 6.22
CA SER A 412 -4.79 -4.27 5.63
C SER A 412 -5.45 -3.46 4.50
N GLU A 413 -4.83 -2.40 4.00
CA GLU A 413 -5.38 -1.61 2.88
C GLU A 413 -5.12 -2.23 1.51
N TYR A 414 -4.02 -2.97 1.34
CA TYR A 414 -3.72 -3.70 0.10
C TYR A 414 -4.19 -5.14 0.22
N VAL A 415 -5.21 -5.48 -0.56
CA VAL A 415 -5.93 -6.76 -0.51
C VAL A 415 -5.93 -7.37 -1.90
N PHE A 416 -5.06 -8.35 -2.15
CA PHE A 416 -4.89 -8.97 -3.45
C PHE A 416 -4.33 -10.40 -3.32
N ILE A 417 -4.02 -11.04 -4.45
CA ILE A 417 -3.45 -12.39 -4.50
C ILE A 417 -2.02 -12.43 -3.93
N ASN A 418 -1.56 -13.62 -3.58
CA ASN A 418 -0.24 -13.85 -3.04
C ASN A 418 0.90 -13.46 -4.01
N ASN A 419 2.09 -13.24 -3.47
CA ASN A 419 3.31 -12.92 -4.19
C ASN A 419 3.12 -11.72 -5.15
N THR A 420 2.53 -10.65 -4.63
CA THR A 420 2.29 -9.38 -5.34
C THR A 420 2.75 -8.19 -4.51
N ALA A 421 2.89 -7.06 -5.17
CA ALA A 421 3.33 -5.81 -4.57
C ALA A 421 2.47 -4.64 -5.06
N CYS A 422 2.39 -3.61 -4.22
CA CYS A 422 1.68 -2.37 -4.53
C CYS A 422 2.57 -1.16 -4.25
N ASN A 423 2.79 -0.32 -5.26
CA ASN A 423 3.36 1.00 -5.01
C ASN A 423 2.23 1.99 -4.69
N LEU A 424 2.48 2.86 -3.71
CA LEU A 424 1.46 3.73 -3.15
C LEU A 424 1.76 5.20 -3.47
N ALA A 425 0.69 5.98 -3.54
CA ALA A 425 0.72 7.43 -3.49
C ALA A 425 -0.55 7.94 -2.81
N SER A 426 -0.52 9.16 -2.29
CA SER A 426 -1.69 9.78 -1.66
C SER A 426 -1.83 11.22 -2.07
N LEU A 427 -3.08 11.67 -2.26
CA LEU A 427 -3.44 13.05 -2.54
C LEU A 427 -3.86 13.77 -1.26
N ASN A 428 -3.55 15.05 -1.14
CA ASN A 428 -3.94 15.89 -0.03
C ASN A 428 -5.30 16.55 -0.34
N LEU A 429 -6.39 16.06 0.25
CA LEU A 429 -7.75 16.50 -0.06
C LEU A 429 -7.98 18.00 0.21
N MET A 430 -7.34 18.58 1.23
CA MET A 430 -7.47 20.00 1.54
C MET A 430 -6.99 20.93 0.41
N LYS A 431 -6.07 20.46 -0.43
CA LYS A 431 -5.56 21.23 -1.58
C LYS A 431 -6.57 21.37 -2.73
N PHE A 432 -7.65 20.60 -2.68
CA PHE A 432 -8.73 20.63 -3.68
C PHE A 432 -9.98 21.37 -3.16
N LYS A 433 -9.97 21.91 -1.94
CA LYS A 433 -10.98 22.86 -1.49
C LYS A 433 -10.64 24.25 -2.03
N ARG A 434 -11.57 24.81 -2.80
CA ARG A 434 -11.43 26.16 -3.39
C ARG A 434 -11.75 27.25 -2.37
N GLU A 435 -11.37 28.48 -2.68
CA GLU A 435 -11.68 29.65 -1.85
C GLU A 435 -13.21 29.88 -1.70
N ASP A 436 -13.99 29.50 -2.72
CA ASP A 436 -15.47 29.56 -2.66
C ASP A 436 -16.10 28.44 -1.83
N GLY A 437 -15.26 27.63 -1.17
CA GLY A 437 -15.67 26.50 -0.34
C GLY A 437 -15.99 25.23 -1.11
N LYS A 438 -16.06 25.23 -2.43
CA LYS A 438 -16.39 24.04 -3.21
C LYS A 438 -15.17 23.12 -3.41
N PHE A 439 -15.42 21.83 -3.51
CA PHE A 439 -14.38 20.86 -3.88
C PHE A 439 -14.10 20.94 -5.39
N ASP A 440 -12.82 21.08 -5.78
CA ASP A 440 -12.38 21.20 -7.17
C ASP A 440 -12.22 19.80 -7.80
N VAL A 441 -13.32 19.30 -8.32
CA VAL A 441 -13.39 17.95 -8.91
C VAL A 441 -12.47 17.81 -10.13
N GLU A 442 -12.36 18.85 -10.97
CA GLU A 442 -11.57 18.75 -12.20
C GLU A 442 -10.08 18.71 -11.91
N ARG A 443 -9.58 19.56 -11.00
CA ARG A 443 -8.18 19.47 -10.55
C ARG A 443 -7.91 18.17 -9.81
N PHE A 444 -8.86 17.66 -9.01
CA PHE A 444 -8.72 16.38 -8.33
C PHE A 444 -8.57 15.22 -9.34
N LYS A 445 -9.43 15.15 -10.37
CA LYS A 445 -9.33 14.16 -11.45
C LYS A 445 -8.01 14.28 -12.22
N ALA A 446 -7.57 15.50 -12.52
CA ALA A 446 -6.29 15.71 -13.20
C ALA A 446 -5.11 15.19 -12.36
N ALA A 447 -5.09 15.42 -11.05
CA ALA A 447 -4.09 14.84 -10.15
C ALA A 447 -4.13 13.32 -10.12
N VAL A 448 -5.33 12.72 -10.06
CA VAL A 448 -5.52 11.26 -10.14
C VAL A 448 -4.88 10.68 -11.42
N ARG A 449 -5.13 11.31 -12.59
CA ARG A 449 -4.55 10.87 -13.88
C ARG A 449 -3.02 10.88 -13.85
N ILE A 450 -2.41 11.95 -13.33
CA ILE A 450 -0.95 12.08 -13.27
C ILE A 450 -0.35 11.03 -12.34
N PHE A 451 -0.89 10.85 -11.12
CA PHE A 451 -0.36 9.87 -10.16
C PHE A 451 -0.58 8.42 -10.60
N ILE A 452 -1.75 8.06 -11.14
CA ILE A 452 -1.98 6.72 -11.69
C ILE A 452 -0.98 6.41 -12.82
N THR A 453 -0.75 7.38 -13.70
CA THR A 453 0.21 7.20 -14.80
C THR A 453 1.65 7.08 -14.28
N ALA A 454 2.03 7.89 -13.28
CA ALA A 454 3.34 7.78 -12.63
C ALA A 454 3.54 6.41 -11.96
N GLN A 455 2.57 5.96 -11.18
CA GLN A 455 2.63 4.66 -10.50
C GLN A 455 2.69 3.49 -11.50
N GLU A 456 1.94 3.56 -12.59
CA GLU A 456 1.95 2.55 -13.65
C GLU A 456 3.33 2.45 -14.34
N ILE A 457 3.98 3.58 -14.62
CA ILE A 457 5.33 3.63 -15.19
C ILE A 457 6.35 2.96 -14.25
N VAL A 458 6.19 3.15 -12.95
CA VAL A 458 7.09 2.61 -11.92
C VAL A 458 7.04 1.08 -11.87
N VAL A 459 5.93 0.42 -12.18
CA VAL A 459 5.76 -1.05 -12.02
C VAL A 459 6.88 -1.84 -12.69
N ASP A 460 7.18 -1.59 -13.97
CA ASP A 460 8.21 -2.31 -14.72
C ASP A 460 9.62 -1.69 -14.60
N ASN A 461 9.73 -0.55 -13.93
CA ASN A 461 10.98 0.12 -13.64
C ASN A 461 11.43 -0.05 -12.19
N ALA A 462 10.74 -0.91 -11.45
CA ALA A 462 11.03 -1.28 -10.08
C ALA A 462 11.59 -2.70 -9.96
N SER A 463 12.19 -3.00 -8.81
CA SER A 463 12.60 -4.35 -8.44
C SER A 463 11.86 -4.87 -7.21
N TYR A 464 11.90 -6.17 -7.05
CA TYR A 464 11.14 -6.94 -6.09
C TYR A 464 12.03 -8.00 -5.41
N PRO A 465 11.73 -8.44 -4.18
CA PRO A 465 12.63 -9.32 -3.41
C PRO A 465 12.73 -10.73 -4.01
N THR A 466 11.67 -11.23 -4.65
CA THR A 466 11.61 -12.57 -5.23
C THR A 466 11.26 -12.51 -6.72
N LYS A 467 11.59 -13.60 -7.42
CA LYS A 467 11.27 -13.77 -8.84
C LYS A 467 9.76 -13.75 -9.06
N ASP A 468 9.00 -14.47 -8.24
CA ASP A 468 7.55 -14.60 -8.36
C ASP A 468 6.85 -13.25 -8.20
N ILE A 469 7.29 -12.43 -7.23
CA ILE A 469 6.73 -11.09 -7.04
C ILE A 469 7.04 -10.19 -8.24
N ALA A 470 8.23 -10.28 -8.82
CA ALA A 470 8.58 -9.50 -10.01
C ALA A 470 7.70 -9.87 -11.22
N GLU A 471 7.49 -11.17 -11.44
CA GLU A 471 6.61 -11.67 -12.51
C GLU A 471 5.15 -11.28 -12.28
N ASN A 472 4.61 -11.50 -11.08
CA ASN A 472 3.22 -11.17 -10.76
C ASN A 472 2.96 -9.66 -10.77
N SER A 473 3.92 -8.84 -10.33
CA SER A 473 3.81 -7.39 -10.42
C SER A 473 3.69 -6.90 -11.86
N HIS A 474 4.41 -7.52 -12.79
CA HIS A 474 4.26 -7.27 -14.23
C HIS A 474 2.90 -7.77 -14.76
N ILE A 475 2.49 -8.97 -14.34
CA ILE A 475 1.26 -9.62 -14.83
C ILE A 475 0.02 -8.85 -14.39
N TYR A 476 -0.06 -8.39 -13.13
CA TYR A 476 -1.27 -7.80 -12.54
C TYR A 476 -1.21 -6.28 -12.39
N ARG A 477 -0.02 -5.68 -12.32
CA ARG A 477 0.22 -4.23 -12.32
C ARG A 477 -0.61 -3.47 -11.27
N THR A 478 -0.61 -3.96 -10.04
CA THR A 478 -1.39 -3.39 -8.94
C THR A 478 -0.81 -2.08 -8.43
N LEU A 479 -1.66 -1.07 -8.29
CA LEU A 479 -1.37 0.28 -7.83
C LEU A 479 -2.22 0.61 -6.60
N GLY A 480 -1.77 1.56 -5.80
CA GLY A 480 -2.47 2.01 -4.62
C GLY A 480 -2.47 3.54 -4.48
N LEU A 481 -3.30 4.23 -5.25
CA LEU A 481 -3.54 5.65 -5.04
C LEU A 481 -4.60 5.82 -3.96
N GLY A 482 -4.28 6.63 -2.95
CA GLY A 482 -5.20 7.01 -1.88
C GLY A 482 -5.22 8.51 -1.66
N TYR A 483 -5.64 8.91 -0.46
CA TYR A 483 -5.63 10.30 -0.04
C TYR A 483 -5.37 10.45 1.46
N ALA A 484 -5.14 11.68 1.90
CA ALA A 484 -5.05 12.09 3.29
C ALA A 484 -5.88 13.37 3.51
N ASN A 485 -6.05 13.77 4.75
CA ASN A 485 -6.76 14.99 5.14
C ASN A 485 -8.29 14.92 4.99
N LEU A 486 -8.90 13.73 5.01
CA LEU A 486 -10.36 13.63 5.01
C LEU A 486 -10.97 14.24 6.27
N GLY A 487 -10.42 13.91 7.45
CA GLY A 487 -10.88 14.47 8.72
C GLY A 487 -10.82 16.00 8.74
N SER A 488 -9.68 16.58 8.30
CA SER A 488 -9.52 18.04 8.17
C SER A 488 -10.48 18.64 7.16
N LEU A 489 -10.75 17.94 6.05
CA LEU A 489 -11.71 18.41 5.05
C LEU A 489 -13.12 18.46 5.65
N CYS A 490 -13.57 17.43 6.37
CA CYS A 490 -14.85 17.43 7.08
C CYS A 490 -14.92 18.60 8.07
N MET A 491 -13.90 18.78 8.92
CA MET A 491 -13.82 19.90 9.87
C MET A 491 -13.93 21.26 9.16
N SER A 492 -13.26 21.44 8.04
CA SER A 492 -13.28 22.70 7.27
C SER A 492 -14.64 23.02 6.67
N TYR A 493 -15.52 22.03 6.55
CA TYR A 493 -16.92 22.18 6.15
C TYR A 493 -17.87 22.30 7.36
N GLY A 494 -17.36 22.22 8.59
CA GLY A 494 -18.17 22.19 9.82
C GLY A 494 -18.94 20.90 9.99
N LEU A 495 -18.47 19.81 9.40
CA LEU A 495 -19.14 18.50 9.46
C LEU A 495 -18.54 17.64 10.56
N PRO A 496 -19.36 17.07 11.45
CA PRO A 496 -18.92 15.97 12.31
C PRO A 496 -18.47 14.80 11.44
N TYR A 497 -17.36 14.16 11.83
CA TYR A 497 -16.79 13.05 11.04
C TYR A 497 -17.78 11.87 10.88
N ASP A 498 -18.57 11.58 11.90
CA ASP A 498 -19.55 10.49 11.92
C ASP A 498 -20.97 10.91 11.47
N SER A 499 -21.11 12.09 10.85
CA SER A 499 -22.39 12.55 10.28
C SER A 499 -22.71 11.89 8.94
N ASP A 500 -23.97 11.91 8.53
CA ASP A 500 -24.40 11.43 7.22
C ASP A 500 -23.80 12.25 6.07
N GLU A 501 -23.65 13.57 6.25
CA GLU A 501 -22.99 14.44 5.32
C GLU A 501 -21.50 14.15 5.22
N GLY A 502 -20.81 13.89 6.34
CA GLY A 502 -19.40 13.46 6.37
C GLY A 502 -19.21 12.15 5.61
N ARG A 503 -20.10 11.17 5.81
CA ARG A 503 -20.11 9.90 5.06
C ARG A 503 -20.40 10.10 3.57
N ALA A 504 -21.35 11.00 3.23
CA ALA A 504 -21.67 11.33 1.85
C ALA A 504 -20.47 11.97 1.12
N LEU A 505 -19.81 12.93 1.76
CA LEU A 505 -18.58 13.56 1.23
C LEU A 505 -17.46 12.53 1.01
N ALA A 506 -17.17 11.73 2.03
CA ALA A 506 -16.13 10.70 1.97
C ALA A 506 -16.41 9.66 0.89
N GLY A 507 -17.65 9.15 0.81
CA GLY A 507 -18.08 8.17 -0.18
C GLY A 507 -17.99 8.71 -1.60
N ALA A 508 -18.45 9.95 -1.84
CA ALA A 508 -18.42 10.57 -3.17
C ALA A 508 -16.99 10.84 -3.65
N ILE A 509 -16.11 11.41 -2.81
CA ILE A 509 -14.70 11.64 -3.15
C ILE A 509 -13.98 10.32 -3.46
N THR A 510 -14.20 9.28 -2.63
CA THR A 510 -13.58 7.96 -2.84
C THR A 510 -14.08 7.31 -4.12
N ALA A 511 -15.37 7.44 -4.44
CA ALA A 511 -15.95 6.93 -5.67
C ALA A 511 -15.41 7.66 -6.92
N ILE A 512 -15.22 8.99 -6.86
CA ILE A 512 -14.57 9.75 -7.92
C ILE A 512 -13.11 9.30 -8.10
N LEU A 513 -12.34 9.22 -6.99
CA LEU A 513 -10.95 8.75 -7.02
C LEU A 513 -10.84 7.42 -7.75
N THR A 514 -11.57 6.42 -7.29
CA THR A 514 -11.43 5.05 -7.78
C THR A 514 -12.00 4.90 -9.20
N GLY A 515 -13.18 5.48 -9.47
CA GLY A 515 -13.79 5.44 -10.80
C GLY A 515 -12.94 6.12 -11.86
N HIS A 516 -12.38 7.29 -11.56
CA HIS A 516 -11.50 8.01 -12.48
C HIS A 516 -10.13 7.35 -12.64
N ALA A 517 -9.59 6.74 -11.57
CA ALA A 517 -8.37 5.94 -11.64
C ALA A 517 -8.54 4.72 -12.58
N TYR A 518 -9.66 4.02 -12.53
CA TYR A 518 -9.95 2.94 -13.47
C TYR A 518 -10.25 3.45 -14.88
N GLU A 519 -10.87 4.62 -15.04
CA GLU A 519 -11.01 5.27 -16.35
C GLU A 519 -9.63 5.54 -16.96
N GLN A 520 -8.67 6.07 -16.18
CA GLN A 520 -7.28 6.29 -16.61
C GLN A 520 -6.56 4.97 -16.92
N SER A 521 -6.75 3.94 -16.10
CA SER A 521 -6.20 2.60 -16.36
C SER A 521 -6.70 2.01 -17.67
N ALA A 522 -7.98 2.22 -18.02
CA ALA A 522 -8.53 1.81 -19.30
C ALA A 522 -7.98 2.65 -20.48
N GLU A 523 -7.71 3.93 -20.28
CA GLU A 523 -7.06 4.79 -21.28
C GLU A 523 -5.62 4.35 -21.56
N ILE A 524 -4.86 4.01 -20.51
CA ILE A 524 -3.51 3.43 -20.65
C ILE A 524 -3.60 2.09 -21.37
N ALA A 525 -4.60 1.26 -21.06
CA ALA A 525 -4.82 -0.02 -21.74
C ALA A 525 -5.13 0.14 -23.24
N ALA A 526 -5.82 1.19 -23.65
CA ALA A 526 -6.05 1.51 -25.06
C ALA A 526 -4.73 1.77 -25.82
N THR A 527 -3.72 2.29 -25.13
CA THR A 527 -2.40 2.62 -25.71
C THR A 527 -1.42 1.44 -25.62
N LEU A 528 -1.30 0.78 -24.47
CA LEU A 528 -0.27 -0.20 -24.16
C LEU A 528 -0.79 -1.63 -23.99
N GLY A 529 -2.11 -1.83 -24.03
CA GLY A 529 -2.77 -3.11 -23.77
C GLY A 529 -3.19 -3.27 -22.32
N ALA A 530 -4.19 -4.13 -22.08
CA ALA A 530 -4.61 -4.53 -20.74
C ALA A 530 -3.47 -5.25 -19.98
N PHE A 531 -3.58 -5.34 -18.64
CA PHE A 531 -2.62 -6.13 -17.89
C PHE A 531 -2.60 -7.59 -18.37
N PRO A 532 -1.43 -8.24 -18.41
CA PRO A 532 -1.33 -9.61 -18.97
C PRO A 532 -2.30 -10.61 -18.34
N GLY A 533 -2.51 -10.54 -17.02
CA GLY A 533 -3.44 -11.39 -16.28
C GLY A 533 -4.94 -11.16 -16.57
N TYR A 534 -5.30 -10.16 -17.36
CA TYR A 534 -6.69 -9.82 -17.67
C TYR A 534 -7.37 -10.89 -18.53
N ARG A 535 -6.71 -11.32 -19.62
CA ARG A 535 -7.21 -12.35 -20.56
C ARG A 535 -6.47 -13.69 -20.45
N ASP A 536 -5.53 -13.80 -19.51
CA ASP A 536 -4.77 -15.00 -19.21
C ASP A 536 -4.51 -15.03 -17.71
N ALA A 537 -5.31 -15.78 -16.98
CA ALA A 537 -5.30 -15.82 -15.51
C ALA A 537 -4.03 -16.49 -14.92
N ARG A 538 -2.94 -16.60 -15.70
CA ARG A 538 -1.65 -17.16 -15.23
C ARG A 538 -1.09 -16.37 -14.02
N CYS A 539 -0.32 -17.06 -13.20
CA CYS A 539 0.34 -16.51 -12.04
C CYS A 539 1.65 -17.26 -11.80
N ALA A 540 2.71 -16.58 -11.37
CA ALA A 540 4.03 -17.19 -11.22
C ALA A 540 4.07 -18.37 -10.23
N HIS A 541 3.25 -18.32 -9.18
CA HIS A 541 3.21 -19.35 -8.12
C HIS A 541 1.98 -20.27 -8.17
N VAL A 542 1.00 -19.99 -9.06
CA VAL A 542 -0.20 -20.81 -9.22
C VAL A 542 -0.11 -21.62 -10.50
N SER A 543 0.10 -22.93 -10.35
CA SER A 543 0.24 -23.84 -11.49
C SER A 543 -1.07 -24.07 -12.25
N LYS A 544 -2.23 -23.92 -11.57
CA LYS A 544 -3.56 -24.12 -12.14
C LYS A 544 -4.51 -23.03 -11.68
N PRO A 545 -4.69 -21.96 -12.47
CA PRO A 545 -5.68 -20.93 -12.19
C PRO A 545 -7.12 -21.49 -12.13
N LEU A 546 -8.00 -20.78 -11.43
CA LEU A 546 -9.41 -21.19 -11.27
C LEU A 546 -10.24 -21.00 -12.54
N ALA A 547 -9.84 -20.08 -13.42
CA ALA A 547 -10.45 -19.86 -14.72
C ALA A 547 -9.38 -19.47 -15.77
N ASN A 548 -9.79 -19.38 -17.05
CA ASN A 548 -8.86 -19.03 -18.13
C ASN A 548 -8.49 -17.54 -18.15
N ASP A 549 -9.39 -16.66 -17.66
CA ASP A 549 -9.19 -15.22 -17.60
C ASP A 549 -9.83 -14.58 -16.36
N ASN A 550 -9.62 -13.27 -16.22
CA ASN A 550 -10.18 -12.45 -15.15
C ASN A 550 -11.19 -11.40 -15.65
N VAL A 551 -11.60 -11.48 -16.93
CA VAL A 551 -12.45 -10.46 -17.55
C VAL A 551 -13.79 -10.31 -16.83
N ALA A 552 -14.46 -11.43 -16.58
CA ALA A 552 -15.78 -11.43 -15.93
C ALA A 552 -15.70 -10.91 -14.47
N SER A 553 -14.70 -11.36 -13.70
CA SER A 553 -14.52 -10.90 -12.32
C SER A 553 -14.16 -9.41 -12.25
N MET A 554 -13.28 -8.94 -13.14
CA MET A 554 -12.92 -7.53 -13.22
C MET A 554 -14.10 -6.63 -13.56
N LEU A 555 -14.83 -6.93 -14.63
CA LEU A 555 -16.01 -6.15 -15.04
C LEU A 555 -17.14 -6.24 -14.01
N GLY A 556 -17.32 -7.40 -13.36
CA GLY A 556 -18.28 -7.58 -12.29
C GLY A 556 -18.00 -6.69 -11.08
N VAL A 557 -16.73 -6.61 -10.67
CA VAL A 557 -16.31 -5.71 -9.57
C VAL A 557 -16.48 -4.24 -9.93
N MET A 558 -16.16 -3.86 -11.19
CA MET A 558 -16.40 -2.49 -11.66
C MET A 558 -17.90 -2.14 -11.62
N GLN A 559 -18.75 -3.08 -11.97
CA GLN A 559 -20.21 -2.88 -11.87
C GLN A 559 -20.66 -2.76 -10.41
N LEU A 560 -20.14 -3.58 -9.49
CA LEU A 560 -20.44 -3.47 -8.06
C LEU A 560 -20.07 -2.09 -7.51
N HIS A 561 -18.91 -1.54 -7.87
CA HIS A 561 -18.52 -0.18 -7.49
C HIS A 561 -19.45 0.87 -8.07
N ARG A 562 -19.84 0.72 -9.34
CA ARG A 562 -20.81 1.64 -9.99
C ARG A 562 -22.16 1.63 -9.26
N ASP A 563 -22.64 0.44 -8.92
CA ASP A 563 -23.92 0.29 -8.22
C ASP A 563 -23.88 0.87 -6.80
N ALA A 564 -22.77 0.69 -6.09
CA ALA A 564 -22.57 1.23 -4.74
C ALA A 564 -22.56 2.78 -4.69
N VAL A 565 -22.36 3.48 -5.81
CA VAL A 565 -22.52 4.94 -5.85
C VAL A 565 -23.94 5.37 -5.47
N GLU A 566 -24.94 4.53 -5.77
CA GLU A 566 -26.33 4.86 -5.44
C GLU A 566 -26.61 4.81 -3.92
N ASP A 567 -25.81 4.04 -3.18
CA ASP A 567 -25.88 3.91 -1.72
C ASP A 567 -25.27 5.11 -0.98
N ILE A 568 -24.56 6.01 -1.68
CA ILE A 568 -24.02 7.25 -1.08
C ILE A 568 -25.21 8.11 -0.59
N HIS A 569 -25.14 8.51 0.66
CA HIS A 569 -26.20 9.29 1.31
C HIS A 569 -26.53 10.56 0.51
N PRO A 570 -27.81 10.93 0.34
CA PRO A 570 -28.18 12.19 -0.30
C PRO A 570 -27.65 13.40 0.50
N SER A 571 -27.09 14.37 -0.22
CA SER A 571 -26.63 15.63 0.39
C SER A 571 -26.95 16.79 -0.59
N GLU A 572 -27.49 17.87 -0.07
CA GLU A 572 -27.73 19.08 -0.89
C GLU A 572 -26.42 19.76 -1.24
N GLU A 573 -25.49 19.85 -0.32
CA GLU A 573 -24.17 20.49 -0.52
C GLU A 573 -23.25 19.67 -1.42
N PHE A 574 -23.22 18.34 -1.27
CA PHE A 574 -22.30 17.44 -1.97
C PHE A 574 -22.92 16.55 -3.05
N GLY A 575 -24.20 16.78 -3.38
CA GLY A 575 -24.92 16.01 -4.41
C GLY A 575 -24.23 16.02 -5.78
N PHE A 576 -23.57 17.13 -6.14
CA PHE A 576 -22.81 17.24 -7.38
C PHE A 576 -21.60 16.28 -7.44
N LEU A 577 -21.01 15.93 -6.29
CA LEU A 577 -19.93 14.93 -6.21
C LEU A 577 -20.45 13.53 -6.48
N LYS A 578 -21.64 13.17 -5.96
CA LYS A 578 -22.28 11.87 -6.25
C LYS A 578 -22.56 11.73 -7.73
N GLU A 579 -23.06 12.78 -8.38
CA GLU A 579 -23.28 12.78 -9.83
C GLU A 579 -21.99 12.60 -10.63
N GLU A 580 -20.90 13.26 -10.25
CA GLU A 580 -19.62 13.08 -10.93
C GLU A 580 -19.01 11.69 -10.64
N ALA A 581 -19.18 11.15 -9.44
CA ALA A 581 -18.82 9.77 -9.11
C ALA A 581 -19.51 8.78 -10.07
N ARG A 582 -20.82 8.93 -10.28
CA ARG A 582 -21.59 8.12 -11.24
C ARG A 582 -21.00 8.21 -12.65
N ARG A 583 -20.72 9.43 -13.11
CA ARG A 583 -20.12 9.66 -14.44
C ARG A 583 -18.73 9.03 -14.57
N CYS A 584 -17.89 9.12 -13.55
CA CYS A 584 -16.57 8.48 -13.54
C CYS A 584 -16.67 6.98 -13.71
N TRP A 585 -17.56 6.32 -12.98
CA TRP A 585 -17.75 4.88 -13.07
C TRP A 585 -18.40 4.44 -14.40
N ASP A 586 -19.37 5.21 -14.90
CA ASP A 586 -19.97 4.94 -16.21
C ASP A 586 -18.92 5.00 -17.34
N ARG A 587 -18.00 5.99 -17.30
CA ARG A 587 -16.89 6.10 -18.25
C ARG A 587 -15.87 4.97 -18.08
N ALA A 588 -15.50 4.63 -16.83
CA ALA A 588 -14.60 3.53 -16.53
C ALA A 588 -15.12 2.21 -17.08
N LEU A 589 -16.40 1.90 -16.87
CA LEU A 589 -17.07 0.70 -17.40
C LEU A 589 -17.13 0.71 -18.94
N ALA A 590 -17.54 1.82 -19.54
CA ALA A 590 -17.66 1.93 -20.99
C ALA A 590 -16.32 1.72 -21.69
N ARG A 591 -15.25 2.35 -21.20
CA ARG A 591 -13.89 2.19 -21.74
C ARG A 591 -13.34 0.79 -21.42
N GLY A 592 -13.48 0.31 -20.19
CA GLY A 592 -12.98 -1.00 -19.78
C GLY A 592 -13.58 -2.17 -20.56
N ARG A 593 -14.85 -2.09 -20.96
CA ARG A 593 -15.48 -3.09 -21.87
C ARG A 593 -14.83 -3.12 -23.25
N GLN A 594 -14.30 -1.99 -23.73
CA GLN A 594 -13.65 -1.88 -25.04
C GLN A 594 -12.18 -2.29 -25.00
N THR A 595 -11.42 -1.82 -24.02
CA THR A 595 -9.95 -1.90 -23.98
C THR A 595 -9.42 -2.87 -22.92
N GLY A 596 -10.23 -3.28 -21.96
CA GLY A 596 -9.77 -3.83 -20.69
C GLY A 596 -9.16 -2.73 -19.81
N TYR A 597 -8.48 -3.14 -18.73
CA TYR A 597 -7.78 -2.25 -17.83
C TYR A 597 -6.27 -2.55 -17.82
N ARG A 598 -5.44 -1.53 -17.61
CA ARG A 598 -4.00 -1.69 -17.50
C ARG A 598 -3.57 -2.27 -16.15
N ASN A 599 -4.41 -2.13 -15.13
CA ASN A 599 -4.11 -2.46 -13.74
C ASN A 599 -5.24 -3.30 -13.14
N ALA A 600 -4.89 -4.38 -12.45
CA ALA A 600 -5.86 -5.20 -11.73
C ALA A 600 -6.43 -4.49 -10.50
N GLN A 601 -5.68 -3.55 -9.92
CA GLN A 601 -6.08 -2.68 -8.82
C GLN A 601 -5.42 -1.32 -8.98
N VAL A 602 -6.10 -0.22 -8.61
CA VAL A 602 -5.61 1.16 -8.82
C VAL A 602 -5.59 2.01 -7.56
N THR A 603 -6.44 1.72 -6.58
CA THR A 603 -6.57 2.54 -5.37
C THR A 603 -6.50 1.69 -4.11
N VAL A 604 -6.01 2.32 -3.03
CA VAL A 604 -6.07 1.84 -1.66
C VAL A 604 -6.24 3.04 -0.72
N LEU A 605 -6.87 2.84 0.43
CA LEU A 605 -6.95 3.85 1.47
C LEU A 605 -5.87 3.58 2.52
N ALA A 606 -4.65 3.97 2.19
CA ALA A 606 -3.49 3.78 3.05
C ALA A 606 -3.52 4.71 4.28
N PRO A 607 -2.88 4.33 5.40
CA PRO A 607 -2.78 5.20 6.59
C PRO A 607 -2.04 6.52 6.34
N THR A 608 -1.20 6.64 5.29
CA THR A 608 -0.45 7.86 4.92
C THR A 608 0.34 8.50 6.08
N GLY A 609 1.01 7.70 6.91
CA GLY A 609 1.69 8.21 8.11
C GLY A 609 2.73 9.29 7.82
N THR A 610 3.93 8.90 7.34
CA THR A 610 5.06 9.83 7.16
C THR A 610 4.84 10.82 6.00
N ILE A 611 4.22 10.37 4.89
CA ILE A 611 4.00 11.25 3.73
C ILE A 611 2.90 12.29 3.97
N ALA A 612 1.99 12.08 4.92
CA ALA A 612 1.04 13.10 5.34
C ALA A 612 1.76 14.33 5.91
N PHE A 613 2.80 14.12 6.74
CA PHE A 613 3.60 15.23 7.28
C PHE A 613 4.42 15.95 6.20
N LEU A 614 4.93 15.22 5.19
CA LEU A 614 5.55 15.83 4.02
C LEU A 614 4.57 16.74 3.27
N MET A 615 3.30 16.34 3.19
CA MET A 615 2.24 17.10 2.52
C MET A 615 1.57 18.15 3.41
N ASP A 616 2.05 18.35 4.63
CA ASP A 616 1.42 19.24 5.62
C ASP A 616 -0.05 18.88 5.92
N CYS A 617 -0.39 17.61 5.94
CA CYS A 617 -1.70 17.12 6.34
C CYS A 617 -1.85 17.12 7.86
N ASP A 618 -2.98 17.60 8.35
CA ASP A 618 -3.30 17.56 9.79
C ASP A 618 -3.91 16.22 10.20
N THR A 619 -4.67 15.57 9.30
CA THR A 619 -5.19 14.20 9.47
C THR A 619 -4.59 13.23 8.45
N THR A 620 -4.44 11.96 8.83
CA THR A 620 -3.80 10.93 8.01
C THR A 620 -4.83 10.00 7.39
N GLY A 621 -4.65 9.60 6.14
CA GLY A 621 -5.56 8.69 5.43
C GLY A 621 -7.01 9.13 5.49
N VAL A 622 -7.87 8.18 5.83
CA VAL A 622 -9.32 8.38 6.05
C VAL A 622 -9.67 8.68 7.51
N GLU A 623 -8.66 8.72 8.39
CA GLU A 623 -8.87 8.84 9.83
C GLU A 623 -9.44 10.22 10.21
N PRO A 624 -10.29 10.30 11.26
CA PRO A 624 -10.57 11.55 11.94
C PRO A 624 -9.33 12.06 12.66
N ASP A 625 -9.36 13.27 13.20
CA ASP A 625 -8.30 13.70 14.09
C ASP A 625 -8.44 12.98 15.45
N ILE A 626 -7.34 12.37 15.91
CA ILE A 626 -7.31 11.67 17.20
C ILE A 626 -7.33 12.65 18.38
N ALA A 627 -6.75 13.82 18.18
CA ALA A 627 -6.71 14.92 19.13
C ALA A 627 -6.30 16.21 18.41
N LEU A 628 -6.76 17.36 18.89
CA LEU A 628 -6.39 18.67 18.34
C LEU A 628 -4.90 18.96 18.49
N VAL A 629 -4.30 18.45 19.55
CA VAL A 629 -2.84 18.48 19.79
C VAL A 629 -2.33 17.05 19.89
N LYS A 630 -1.35 16.73 19.07
CA LYS A 630 -0.74 15.41 18.97
C LYS A 630 0.76 15.48 19.21
N TYR A 631 1.29 14.41 19.79
CA TYR A 631 2.72 14.25 19.98
C TYR A 631 3.20 13.05 19.16
N LYS A 632 4.11 13.29 18.23
CA LYS A 632 4.71 12.21 17.44
C LYS A 632 6.09 11.91 17.95
N LEU A 633 6.28 10.69 18.48
CA LEU A 633 7.60 10.16 18.79
C LEU A 633 8.33 9.83 17.49
N LEU A 634 9.49 10.42 17.29
CA LEU A 634 10.36 10.14 16.16
C LEU A 634 11.22 8.91 16.45
N ALA A 635 11.33 8.04 15.45
CA ALA A 635 12.25 6.93 15.56
C ALA A 635 13.70 7.48 15.63
N GLY A 636 14.37 7.24 16.74
CA GLY A 636 15.67 7.84 17.08
C GLY A 636 15.61 8.78 18.28
N GLY A 637 14.42 8.96 18.90
CA GLY A 637 14.15 9.88 20.01
C GLY A 637 13.65 11.24 19.53
N GLY A 638 13.04 12.00 20.43
CA GLY A 638 12.44 13.31 20.19
C GLY A 638 10.96 13.26 19.84
N MET A 639 10.21 14.23 20.37
CA MET A 639 8.80 14.43 20.12
C MET A 639 8.53 15.66 19.26
N LEU A 640 7.54 15.56 18.36
CA LEU A 640 7.00 16.69 17.62
C LEU A 640 5.58 16.96 18.12
N LYS A 641 5.35 18.16 18.69
CA LYS A 641 4.00 18.68 18.97
C LYS A 641 3.38 19.13 17.65
N ILE A 642 2.17 18.65 17.36
CA ILE A 642 1.41 18.93 16.14
C ILE A 642 0.05 19.45 16.57
N VAL A 643 -0.24 20.71 16.25
CA VAL A 643 -1.57 21.32 16.46
C VAL A 643 -2.32 21.28 15.13
N ASN A 644 -3.60 20.91 15.15
CA ASN A 644 -4.43 20.87 13.95
C ASN A 644 -4.70 22.29 13.45
N ARG A 645 -4.22 22.61 12.25
CA ARG A 645 -4.33 23.92 11.59
C ARG A 645 -5.70 24.19 11.00
N GLY A 646 -6.58 23.18 10.90
CA GLY A 646 -7.95 23.31 10.42
C GLY A 646 -8.93 23.88 11.46
N VAL A 647 -8.52 23.99 12.74
CA VAL A 647 -9.38 24.47 13.83
C VAL A 647 -9.94 25.87 13.57
N PRO A 648 -9.14 26.89 13.16
CA PRO A 648 -9.69 28.22 12.88
C PRO A 648 -10.77 28.23 11.80
N ASP A 649 -10.58 27.48 10.73
CA ASP A 649 -11.55 27.39 9.64
C ASP A 649 -12.82 26.67 10.07
N ALA A 650 -12.71 25.62 10.89
CA ALA A 650 -13.85 24.93 11.49
C ALA A 650 -14.68 25.86 12.39
N LEU A 651 -14.03 26.63 13.26
CA LEU A 651 -14.69 27.57 14.16
C LEU A 651 -15.40 28.70 13.39
N ARG A 652 -14.76 29.27 12.34
CA ARG A 652 -15.43 30.25 11.45
C ARG A 652 -16.69 29.68 10.81
N ARG A 653 -16.63 28.43 10.35
CA ARG A 653 -17.78 27.76 9.74
C ARG A 653 -18.90 27.50 10.75
N LEU A 654 -18.56 27.31 12.01
CA LEU A 654 -19.52 27.17 13.12
C LEU A 654 -20.08 28.50 13.62
N GLY A 655 -19.54 29.63 13.14
CA GLY A 655 -20.07 30.96 13.43
C GLY A 655 -19.34 31.74 14.53
N TYR A 656 -18.21 31.23 15.03
CA TYR A 656 -17.35 31.97 15.98
C TYR A 656 -16.70 33.17 15.32
N ASP A 657 -16.57 34.28 16.06
CA ASP A 657 -15.85 35.49 15.58
C ASP A 657 -14.33 35.38 15.80
N GLU A 658 -13.54 36.27 15.18
CA GLU A 658 -12.07 36.21 15.26
C GLU A 658 -11.52 36.38 16.68
N PRO A 659 -12.07 37.23 17.60
CA PRO A 659 -11.67 37.28 18.98
C PRO A 659 -11.92 35.96 19.74
N GLU A 660 -13.06 35.32 19.54
CA GLU A 660 -13.37 34.00 20.14
C GLU A 660 -12.41 32.93 19.63
N ILE A 661 -12.17 32.90 18.31
CA ILE A 661 -11.22 31.99 17.70
C ILE A 661 -9.81 32.17 18.27
N ALA A 662 -9.36 33.41 18.41
CA ALA A 662 -8.03 33.70 18.97
C ALA A 662 -7.92 33.21 20.43
N ASN A 663 -8.97 33.38 21.24
CA ASN A 663 -9.02 32.90 22.62
C ASN A 663 -8.96 31.36 22.69
N ILE A 664 -9.76 30.67 21.85
CA ILE A 664 -9.79 29.22 21.75
C ILE A 664 -8.41 28.68 21.34
N LEU A 665 -7.76 29.29 20.34
CA LEU A 665 -6.44 28.87 19.88
C LEU A 665 -5.36 29.06 20.95
N ALA A 666 -5.39 30.17 21.68
CA ALA A 666 -4.46 30.42 22.80
C ALA A 666 -4.66 29.39 23.94
N HIS A 667 -5.90 29.00 24.19
CA HIS A 667 -6.22 27.97 25.16
C HIS A 667 -5.69 26.58 24.73
N ILE A 668 -5.93 26.19 23.46
CA ILE A 668 -5.42 24.93 22.89
C ILE A 668 -3.89 24.88 22.95
N GLU A 669 -3.22 25.99 22.66
CA GLU A 669 -1.75 26.03 22.71
C GLU A 669 -1.21 25.81 24.13
N LYS A 670 -1.93 26.30 25.14
CA LYS A 670 -1.53 26.26 26.55
C LYS A 670 -1.93 24.95 27.24
N PHE A 671 -3.11 24.43 26.97
CA PHE A 671 -3.74 23.34 27.74
C PHE A 671 -3.94 22.04 26.93
N ASP A 672 -3.61 22.04 25.63
CA ASP A 672 -3.76 20.91 24.71
C ASP A 672 -5.22 20.42 24.51
N THR A 673 -6.21 21.21 24.91
CA THR A 673 -7.64 20.91 24.81
C THR A 673 -8.43 22.15 24.40
N ILE A 674 -9.65 21.93 23.90
CA ILE A 674 -10.64 22.98 23.61
C ILE A 674 -11.68 23.10 24.76
N GLU A 675 -11.63 22.19 25.73
CA GLU A 675 -12.57 22.15 26.85
C GLU A 675 -12.25 23.27 27.85
N ASP A 676 -13.29 23.79 28.51
CA ASP A 676 -13.21 24.80 29.57
C ASP A 676 -12.55 26.13 29.15
N VAL A 677 -12.78 26.56 27.91
CA VAL A 677 -12.32 27.90 27.47
C VAL A 677 -13.15 28.98 28.15
N GLU A 678 -12.52 29.82 29.01
CA GLU A 678 -13.19 30.95 29.68
C GLU A 678 -13.85 31.89 28.66
N GLY A 679 -15.14 32.20 28.85
CA GLY A 679 -15.92 33.09 28.02
C GLY A 679 -16.68 32.44 26.85
N ASN A 680 -16.55 31.14 26.66
CA ASN A 680 -17.31 30.37 25.67
C ASN A 680 -18.23 29.35 26.34
N GLU A 681 -19.18 29.83 27.14
CA GLU A 681 -20.23 28.99 27.76
C GLU A 681 -21.36 28.70 26.76
N SER A 682 -21.13 27.97 25.70
CA SER A 682 -22.20 27.52 24.82
C SER A 682 -21.93 26.16 24.20
#